data_56a86b60f5a3bddab2f6b95f5e067ce0
#
_entry.id   56a86b60f5a3bddab2f6b95f5e067ce0
#
_cell.length_a   1.000
_cell.length_b   1.000
_cell.length_c   1.000
_cell.angle_alpha   90.00
_cell.angle_beta   90.00
_cell.angle_gamma   90.00
#
_symmetry.space_group_name_H-M   'P 1'
#
loop_
_entity.id
_entity.type
_entity.pdbx_description
1 polymer ?
#
loop_
_entity_poly.entity_id
_entity_poly.type
_entity_poly.pdbx_seq_one_letter_code
_entity_poly.pdbx_strand_id
1 'polypeptide(L)'
;MKSPLRKRLPRELKSEFGKYLVVFIVMAITIGLVSGFLVADGSMLRAYDDSFQKYNIEDGYFQTKKKLTPAQKEDIEKSDVKVYENFYIEQKLTNGSTIRFFKNRKEVDKVCLMNGKMPKKSGEIAVDRMYADNNELKVGDTVKNRKKTFRITGLVALSDYSALFQNNNDTMFDAVKFGVAIVTAKDFEALNQVKVQYNYAWIYDKKPATEKKEKKMAEDLMEDMADVVTIESFVPQYQNQSIHFTGDDMGSDRAMIVMLLYIVMAILAFVFGITISNTIRKEAGVIGTLRASGYTRRELILHYMALPVVITLIGALVGNILGYTVLKQVCAGMYYGSYSLPTYVTVWNAEAFWMTTVVPVIIMLVINYGILHYKLRLSPLKFIRRDLSSRKQKRAVHLSTKLGIFRRFRLRVIFQNISNYLVLFVGIIFANLLLFFGLLLPSVLNHYQEEIQENMLAKYQYMLEVPTDAISGSKLESLLSLMQYSNGTKTDNKTAEKFSAYALNTIPGEAKSEEVVLYGVEPDSKYIKADLGDGVYISTAYADKYQVEPGDKITLKEKYERKRYTFKVKGVYDYSGAISVFMSRDKLNETFDLGSDYYAGYFANTKIKDIDEKYIGSVVDLEALTKVSRQLDVSMGNMMGLVNGFAIMIYMIVIYLLSKIIIEKNAQSISMTKILGYTNGEISRLYIMSTMVVVVIELLLSLPIETVVMNVIFRVMMMESLTGWITLWIDPKIYVEMFLVGFITYVAVALLEYRKIKKVPMDEALKNVE
;
A
#
# COMPACT_ATOMS: atom_id res chain seq x y z
N MET A 1 12.11 -22.81 48.09
CA MET A 1 10.59 -22.77 48.18
C MET A 1 10.06 -21.98 46.99
N LYS A 2 9.07 -22.52 46.24
CA LYS A 2 8.40 -21.76 45.17
C LYS A 2 7.61 -20.62 45.80
N SER A 3 7.84 -19.38 45.37
CA SER A 3 7.16 -18.18 45.89
C SER A 3 5.65 -18.37 45.86
N PRO A 4 4.93 -18.11 46.98
CA PRO A 4 3.46 -18.22 47.06
C PRO A 4 2.72 -17.40 46.00
N LEU A 5 3.31 -16.32 45.56
CA LEU A 5 2.79 -15.46 44.47
C LEU A 5 2.59 -16.22 43.15
N ARG A 6 3.43 -17.21 42.84
CA ARG A 6 3.28 -18.00 41.63
C ARG A 6 2.01 -18.83 41.57
N LYS A 7 1.47 -19.23 42.72
CA LYS A 7 0.19 -19.96 42.81
C LYS A 7 -1.04 -19.08 42.50
N ARG A 8 -0.89 -17.76 42.59
CA ARG A 8 -1.98 -16.80 42.27
C ARG A 8 -2.18 -16.64 40.76
N LEU A 9 -1.14 -16.71 39.93
CA LEU A 9 -1.22 -16.45 38.50
C LEU A 9 -2.31 -17.28 37.78
N PRO A 10 -2.43 -18.62 37.96
CA PRO A 10 -3.49 -19.39 37.32
C PRO A 10 -4.90 -19.02 37.82
N ARG A 11 -5.03 -18.63 39.07
CA ARG A 11 -6.33 -18.21 39.67
C ARG A 11 -6.75 -16.85 39.12
N GLU A 12 -5.83 -15.92 38.97
CA GLU A 12 -6.04 -14.60 38.39
C GLU A 12 -6.39 -14.72 36.92
N LEU A 13 -5.69 -15.54 36.14
CA LEU A 13 -6.03 -15.85 34.78
C LEU A 13 -7.46 -16.42 34.65
N LYS A 14 -7.85 -17.34 35.52
CA LYS A 14 -9.19 -17.94 35.52
C LYS A 14 -10.28 -16.92 35.90
N SER A 15 -10.03 -16.03 36.86
CA SER A 15 -11.01 -15.04 37.32
C SER A 15 -11.25 -13.94 36.26
N GLU A 16 -10.25 -13.58 35.47
CA GLU A 16 -10.28 -12.52 34.43
C GLU A 16 -10.15 -13.11 33.01
N PHE A 17 -10.44 -14.43 32.86
CA PHE A 17 -10.18 -15.18 31.61
C PHE A 17 -10.71 -14.48 30.36
N GLY A 18 -11.96 -14.00 30.38
CA GLY A 18 -12.57 -13.36 29.23
C GLY A 18 -11.86 -12.07 28.80
N LYS A 19 -11.17 -11.37 29.70
CA LYS A 19 -10.37 -10.19 29.39
C LYS A 19 -9.08 -10.56 28.67
N TYR A 20 -8.36 -11.50 29.26
CA TYR A 20 -7.09 -11.97 28.73
C TYR A 20 -7.27 -12.72 27.40
N LEU A 21 -8.37 -13.46 27.25
CA LEU A 21 -8.71 -14.14 26.00
C LEU A 21 -8.92 -13.15 24.85
N VAL A 22 -9.68 -12.07 25.08
CA VAL A 22 -9.93 -11.06 24.06
C VAL A 22 -8.63 -10.39 23.61
N VAL A 23 -7.79 -9.97 24.57
CA VAL A 23 -6.50 -9.35 24.24
C VAL A 23 -5.57 -10.34 23.52
N PHE A 24 -5.56 -11.60 23.95
CA PHE A 24 -4.80 -12.67 23.27
C PHE A 24 -5.26 -12.86 21.83
N ILE A 25 -6.57 -12.92 21.57
CA ILE A 25 -7.11 -13.10 20.22
C ILE A 25 -6.71 -11.93 19.31
N VAL A 26 -6.89 -10.69 19.79
CA VAL A 26 -6.49 -9.51 19.00
C VAL A 26 -5.01 -9.55 18.69
N MET A 27 -4.19 -9.82 19.68
CA MET A 27 -2.74 -9.90 19.52
C MET A 27 -2.34 -11.01 18.54
N ALA A 28 -2.92 -12.20 18.67
CA ALA A 28 -2.62 -13.32 17.77
C ALA A 28 -3.05 -13.04 16.33
N ILE A 29 -4.21 -12.42 16.11
CA ILE A 29 -4.69 -12.05 14.77
C ILE A 29 -3.81 -10.92 14.17
N THR A 30 -3.53 -9.86 14.94
CA THR A 30 -2.69 -8.74 14.45
C THR A 30 -1.28 -9.21 14.12
N ILE A 31 -0.65 -9.92 15.03
CA ILE A 31 0.70 -10.47 14.79
C ILE A 31 0.67 -11.46 13.63
N GLY A 32 -0.37 -12.28 13.55
CA GLY A 32 -0.54 -13.24 12.46
C GLY A 32 -0.69 -12.57 11.10
N LEU A 33 -1.50 -11.51 11.01
CA LEU A 33 -1.68 -10.76 9.76
C LEU A 33 -0.37 -10.12 9.31
N VAL A 34 0.31 -9.40 10.20
CA VAL A 34 1.56 -8.72 9.87
C VAL A 34 2.69 -9.70 9.61
N SER A 35 2.80 -10.77 10.40
CA SER A 35 3.77 -11.85 10.13
C SER A 35 3.47 -12.53 8.79
N GLY A 36 2.20 -12.81 8.50
CA GLY A 36 1.77 -13.39 7.23
C GLY A 36 2.12 -12.51 6.04
N PHE A 37 1.91 -11.19 6.17
CA PHE A 37 2.28 -10.22 5.15
C PHE A 37 3.80 -10.18 4.92
N LEU A 38 4.60 -9.97 5.97
CA LEU A 38 6.06 -9.88 5.85
C LEU A 38 6.70 -11.18 5.33
N VAL A 39 6.11 -12.32 5.67
CA VAL A 39 6.56 -13.64 5.16
C VAL A 39 6.15 -13.82 3.70
N ALA A 40 4.94 -13.40 3.32
CA ALA A 40 4.49 -13.43 1.92
C ALA A 40 5.35 -12.49 1.07
N ASP A 41 5.54 -11.24 1.51
CA ASP A 41 6.38 -10.24 0.86
C ASP A 41 7.80 -10.77 0.60
N GLY A 42 8.52 -11.17 1.64
CA GLY A 42 9.87 -11.68 1.48
C GLY A 42 9.97 -12.98 0.66
N SER A 43 8.92 -13.82 0.66
CA SER A 43 8.87 -15.06 -0.13
C SER A 43 8.54 -14.79 -1.60
N MET A 44 7.66 -13.82 -1.88
CA MET A 44 7.30 -13.40 -3.23
C MET A 44 8.44 -12.65 -3.91
N LEU A 45 9.08 -11.71 -3.20
CA LEU A 45 10.24 -10.99 -3.71
C LEU A 45 11.36 -11.98 -4.07
N ARG A 46 11.63 -12.96 -3.21
CA ARG A 46 12.59 -14.00 -3.53
C ARG A 46 12.17 -14.86 -4.72
N ALA A 47 10.89 -15.20 -4.84
CA ALA A 47 10.40 -15.96 -5.99
C ALA A 47 10.53 -15.16 -7.31
N TYR A 48 10.36 -13.86 -7.24
CA TYR A 48 10.61 -12.94 -8.35
C TYR A 48 12.10 -12.92 -8.71
N ASP A 49 12.99 -12.68 -7.76
CA ASP A 49 14.44 -12.65 -7.99
C ASP A 49 14.97 -13.99 -8.52
N ASP A 50 14.60 -15.11 -7.87
CA ASP A 50 15.02 -16.46 -8.28
C ASP A 50 14.45 -16.82 -9.67
N SER A 51 13.36 -16.18 -10.12
CA SER A 51 12.72 -16.46 -11.40
C SER A 51 13.60 -16.12 -12.59
N PHE A 52 14.43 -15.09 -12.48
CA PHE A 52 15.34 -14.68 -13.55
C PHE A 52 16.30 -15.81 -13.95
N GLN A 53 16.88 -16.47 -12.97
CA GLN A 53 17.77 -17.59 -13.22
C GLN A 53 16.97 -18.88 -13.55
N LYS A 54 15.91 -19.17 -12.78
CA LYS A 54 15.13 -20.41 -12.92
C LYS A 54 14.44 -20.54 -14.27
N TYR A 55 13.90 -19.44 -14.78
CA TYR A 55 13.20 -19.42 -16.06
C TYR A 55 14.04 -18.86 -17.19
N ASN A 56 15.30 -18.56 -16.94
CA ASN A 56 16.24 -18.01 -17.92
C ASN A 56 15.67 -16.78 -18.62
N ILE A 57 15.35 -15.76 -17.83
CA ILE A 57 14.73 -14.53 -18.32
C ILE A 57 15.72 -13.74 -19.17
N GLU A 58 15.23 -13.19 -20.26
CA GLU A 58 15.98 -12.38 -21.22
C GLU A 58 16.69 -11.19 -20.57
N ASP A 59 17.87 -10.84 -21.04
CA ASP A 59 18.58 -9.60 -20.69
C ASP A 59 18.09 -8.41 -21.55
N GLY A 60 17.19 -8.67 -22.48
CA GLY A 60 16.45 -7.74 -23.29
C GLY A 60 15.89 -8.39 -24.54
N TYR A 61 15.09 -7.62 -25.28
CA TYR A 61 14.55 -8.07 -26.58
C TYR A 61 14.67 -6.99 -27.64
N PHE A 62 14.70 -7.44 -28.90
CA PHE A 62 14.60 -6.57 -30.05
C PHE A 62 13.62 -7.13 -31.08
N GLN A 63 13.08 -6.25 -31.92
CA GLN A 63 12.12 -6.60 -32.96
C GLN A 63 12.64 -6.21 -34.34
N THR A 64 12.32 -7.02 -35.34
CA THR A 64 12.69 -6.81 -36.71
C THR A 64 11.48 -6.98 -37.65
N LYS A 65 11.51 -6.28 -38.80
CA LYS A 65 10.44 -6.37 -39.82
C LYS A 65 10.33 -7.78 -40.46
N LYS A 66 11.46 -8.48 -40.55
CA LYS A 66 11.55 -9.77 -41.20
C LYS A 66 12.27 -10.74 -40.28
N LYS A 67 11.98 -12.02 -40.46
CA LYS A 67 12.71 -13.06 -39.75
C LYS A 67 14.20 -12.99 -40.10
N LEU A 68 15.09 -13.05 -39.09
CA LEU A 68 16.54 -13.10 -39.27
C LEU A 68 16.95 -14.34 -40.08
N THR A 69 17.89 -14.16 -40.94
CA THR A 69 18.60 -15.27 -41.58
C THR A 69 19.58 -15.90 -40.57
N PRO A 70 19.95 -17.19 -40.74
CA PRO A 70 20.95 -17.82 -39.88
C PRO A 70 22.28 -17.04 -39.81
N ALA A 71 22.73 -16.46 -40.93
CA ALA A 71 23.95 -15.65 -40.99
C ALA A 71 23.83 -14.37 -40.13
N GLN A 72 22.72 -13.64 -40.25
CA GLN A 72 22.48 -12.44 -39.44
C GLN A 72 22.46 -12.76 -37.94
N LYS A 73 21.82 -13.88 -37.56
CA LYS A 73 21.79 -14.32 -36.19
C LYS A 73 23.21 -14.64 -35.68
N GLU A 74 24.02 -15.36 -36.47
CA GLU A 74 25.40 -15.70 -36.11
C GLU A 74 26.28 -14.43 -36.01
N ASP A 75 26.04 -13.45 -36.86
CA ASP A 75 26.78 -12.16 -36.81
C ASP A 75 26.44 -11.39 -35.54
N ILE A 76 25.17 -11.33 -35.12
CA ILE A 76 24.76 -10.69 -33.85
C ILE A 76 25.35 -11.44 -32.65
N GLU A 77 25.38 -12.75 -32.68
CA GLU A 77 25.92 -13.58 -31.57
C GLU A 77 27.45 -13.42 -31.39
N LYS A 78 28.18 -12.77 -32.33
CA LYS A 78 29.59 -12.41 -32.13
C LYS A 78 29.80 -11.30 -31.08
N SER A 79 28.77 -10.55 -30.75
CA SER A 79 28.83 -9.48 -29.75
C SER A 79 28.59 -10.01 -28.30
N ASP A 80 29.08 -11.19 -27.97
CA ASP A 80 29.02 -11.84 -26.67
C ASP A 80 27.57 -12.01 -26.13
N VAL A 81 26.64 -12.29 -27.04
CA VAL A 81 25.22 -12.56 -26.72
C VAL A 81 24.70 -13.83 -27.39
N LYS A 82 23.67 -14.43 -26.82
CA LYS A 82 22.89 -15.51 -27.47
C LYS A 82 21.51 -15.00 -27.79
N VAL A 83 21.04 -15.26 -29.01
CA VAL A 83 19.76 -14.77 -29.52
C VAL A 83 18.75 -15.91 -29.65
N TYR A 84 17.52 -15.69 -29.18
CA TYR A 84 16.45 -16.65 -29.15
C TYR A 84 15.18 -16.13 -29.84
N GLU A 85 14.49 -16.98 -30.60
CA GLU A 85 13.20 -16.64 -31.22
C GLU A 85 12.08 -16.62 -30.18
N ASN A 86 11.50 -15.45 -29.92
CA ASN A 86 10.39 -15.25 -28.99
C ASN A 86 9.19 -14.59 -29.70
N PHE A 87 8.78 -15.16 -30.84
CA PHE A 87 7.75 -14.60 -31.71
C PHE A 87 6.37 -14.68 -31.09
N TYR A 88 5.56 -13.64 -31.36
CA TYR A 88 4.18 -13.61 -30.89
C TYR A 88 3.19 -13.08 -31.93
N ILE A 89 1.91 -13.31 -31.68
CA ILE A 89 0.78 -12.76 -32.47
C ILE A 89 -0.24 -12.21 -31.50
N GLU A 90 -0.64 -10.95 -31.68
CA GLU A 90 -1.74 -10.36 -30.91
C GLU A 90 -3.08 -10.54 -31.62
N GLN A 91 -4.10 -10.90 -30.84
CA GLN A 91 -5.47 -10.97 -31.33
C GLN A 91 -6.48 -10.51 -30.28
N LYS A 92 -7.50 -9.77 -30.75
CA LYS A 92 -8.66 -9.41 -29.91
C LYS A 92 -9.58 -10.60 -29.72
N LEU A 93 -10.00 -10.81 -28.48
CA LEU A 93 -11.02 -11.77 -28.10
C LEU A 93 -12.44 -11.19 -28.20
N THR A 94 -13.44 -12.06 -28.10
CA THR A 94 -14.86 -11.66 -28.14
C THR A 94 -15.31 -10.85 -26.92
N ASN A 95 -14.60 -10.95 -25.79
CA ASN A 95 -14.83 -10.13 -24.59
C ASN A 95 -14.19 -8.73 -24.66
N GLY A 96 -13.58 -8.36 -25.79
CA GLY A 96 -12.94 -7.09 -26.01
C GLY A 96 -11.49 -6.98 -25.54
N SER A 97 -10.95 -7.99 -24.85
CA SER A 97 -9.54 -8.02 -24.44
C SER A 97 -8.61 -8.43 -25.59
N THR A 98 -7.33 -8.18 -25.43
CA THR A 98 -6.26 -8.57 -26.36
C THR A 98 -5.41 -9.65 -25.72
N ILE A 99 -5.15 -10.73 -26.43
CA ILE A 99 -4.21 -11.77 -26.00
C ILE A 99 -3.00 -11.79 -26.94
N ARG A 100 -1.82 -11.82 -26.36
CA ARG A 100 -0.54 -12.07 -27.00
C ARG A 100 -0.24 -13.56 -26.94
N PHE A 101 -0.26 -14.24 -28.08
CA PHE A 101 -0.07 -15.67 -28.22
C PHE A 101 1.38 -16.01 -28.47
N PHE A 102 1.97 -16.91 -27.71
CA PHE A 102 3.31 -17.45 -27.87
C PHE A 102 3.27 -18.96 -28.11
N LYS A 103 4.30 -19.47 -28.78
CA LYS A 103 4.62 -20.91 -28.71
C LYS A 103 5.20 -21.24 -27.33
N ASN A 104 5.18 -22.52 -26.94
CA ASN A 104 5.83 -22.93 -25.70
C ASN A 104 7.36 -22.67 -25.79
N ARG A 105 7.84 -21.84 -24.87
CA ARG A 105 9.25 -21.41 -24.77
C ARG A 105 10.04 -22.39 -23.92
N LYS A 106 11.17 -22.90 -24.43
CA LYS A 106 11.96 -23.96 -23.77
C LYS A 106 13.34 -23.52 -23.31
N GLU A 107 13.91 -22.52 -23.93
CA GLU A 107 15.29 -22.10 -23.73
C GLU A 107 15.37 -20.80 -22.94
N VAL A 108 14.71 -19.76 -23.38
CA VAL A 108 14.61 -18.44 -22.76
C VAL A 108 13.17 -18.17 -22.33
N ASP A 109 12.94 -17.33 -21.35
CA ASP A 109 11.64 -16.90 -20.84
C ASP A 109 10.70 -18.09 -20.60
N LYS A 110 11.22 -19.10 -19.91
CA LYS A 110 10.49 -20.33 -19.63
C LYS A 110 9.24 -20.05 -18.81
N VAL A 111 8.20 -20.81 -19.09
CA VAL A 111 6.88 -20.63 -18.51
C VAL A 111 6.74 -21.37 -17.17
N CYS A 112 6.23 -20.69 -16.15
CA CYS A 112 5.82 -21.30 -14.89
C CYS A 112 4.37 -21.80 -14.99
N LEU A 113 4.15 -23.11 -14.94
CA LEU A 113 2.80 -23.68 -14.85
C LEU A 113 2.30 -23.54 -13.40
N MET A 114 1.23 -22.76 -13.20
CA MET A 114 0.62 -22.49 -11.89
C MET A 114 -0.48 -23.50 -11.56
N ASN A 115 -1.31 -23.83 -12.55
CA ASN A 115 -2.42 -24.75 -12.39
C ASN A 115 -2.73 -25.47 -13.71
N GLY A 116 -3.26 -26.68 -13.65
CA GLY A 116 -3.66 -27.45 -14.84
C GLY A 116 -2.49 -28.09 -15.58
N LYS A 117 -2.49 -28.00 -16.91
CA LYS A 117 -1.50 -28.64 -17.81
C LYS A 117 -1.18 -27.75 -18.99
N MET A 118 0.06 -27.79 -19.46
CA MET A 118 0.47 -27.13 -20.70
C MET A 118 -0.29 -27.70 -21.91
N PRO A 119 -0.63 -26.85 -22.91
CA PRO A 119 -1.36 -27.30 -24.10
C PRO A 119 -0.54 -28.31 -24.91
N LYS A 120 -1.18 -29.43 -25.29
CA LYS A 120 -0.59 -30.51 -26.10
C LYS A 120 -1.36 -30.76 -27.38
N LYS A 121 -2.66 -30.48 -27.38
CA LYS A 121 -3.55 -30.70 -28.53
C LYS A 121 -3.98 -29.37 -29.13
N SER A 122 -4.29 -29.37 -30.43
CA SER A 122 -4.84 -28.20 -31.11
C SER A 122 -6.16 -27.77 -30.46
N GLY A 123 -6.33 -26.47 -30.24
CA GLY A 123 -7.47 -25.90 -29.52
C GLY A 123 -7.30 -25.79 -28.01
N GLU A 124 -6.18 -26.24 -27.45
CA GLU A 124 -5.82 -26.05 -26.05
C GLU A 124 -4.98 -24.77 -25.90
N ILE A 125 -5.16 -24.09 -24.75
CA ILE A 125 -4.44 -22.86 -24.40
C ILE A 125 -4.07 -22.85 -22.91
N ALA A 126 -2.87 -22.34 -22.59
CA ALA A 126 -2.52 -21.97 -21.24
C ALA A 126 -2.47 -20.41 -21.17
N VAL A 127 -3.26 -19.84 -20.29
CA VAL A 127 -3.46 -18.40 -20.18
C VAL A 127 -2.76 -17.89 -18.94
N ASP A 128 -2.25 -16.66 -18.99
CA ASP A 128 -1.71 -16.01 -17.81
C ASP A 128 -2.72 -16.01 -16.67
N ARG A 129 -2.24 -16.34 -15.46
CA ARG A 129 -3.09 -16.49 -14.28
C ARG A 129 -3.75 -15.18 -13.87
N MET A 130 -3.01 -14.06 -13.88
CA MET A 130 -3.55 -12.77 -13.46
C MET A 130 -4.65 -12.30 -14.41
N TYR A 131 -4.43 -12.43 -15.73
CA TYR A 131 -5.48 -12.16 -16.73
C TYR A 131 -6.70 -13.07 -16.51
N ALA A 132 -6.48 -14.37 -16.24
CA ALA A 132 -7.57 -15.32 -16.02
C ALA A 132 -8.39 -14.97 -14.77
N ASP A 133 -7.72 -14.67 -13.65
CA ASP A 133 -8.37 -14.28 -12.39
C ASP A 133 -9.19 -12.98 -12.56
N ASN A 134 -8.65 -11.97 -13.26
CA ASN A 134 -9.34 -10.70 -13.51
C ASN A 134 -10.53 -10.81 -14.48
N ASN A 135 -10.59 -11.88 -15.28
CA ASN A 135 -11.70 -12.17 -16.18
C ASN A 135 -12.56 -13.35 -15.69
N GLU A 136 -12.40 -13.79 -14.44
CA GLU A 136 -13.13 -14.91 -13.80
C GLU A 136 -12.99 -16.24 -14.54
N LEU A 137 -11.89 -16.45 -15.29
CA LEU A 137 -11.64 -17.63 -16.09
C LEU A 137 -10.92 -18.73 -15.28
N LYS A 138 -11.31 -19.98 -15.51
CA LYS A 138 -10.75 -21.15 -14.83
C LYS A 138 -10.29 -22.21 -15.84
N VAL A 139 -9.46 -23.15 -15.37
CA VAL A 139 -9.12 -24.35 -16.15
C VAL A 139 -10.39 -25.09 -16.50
N GLY A 140 -10.59 -25.33 -17.80
CA GLY A 140 -11.80 -25.95 -18.38
C GLY A 140 -12.68 -24.98 -19.17
N ASP A 141 -12.61 -23.68 -18.88
CA ASP A 141 -13.34 -22.65 -19.60
C ASP A 141 -12.78 -22.42 -21.01
N THR A 142 -13.45 -21.58 -21.78
CA THR A 142 -13.06 -21.29 -23.15
C THR A 142 -12.84 -19.81 -23.39
N VAL A 143 -11.81 -19.49 -24.14
CA VAL A 143 -11.59 -18.15 -24.72
C VAL A 143 -11.79 -18.21 -26.23
N LYS A 144 -12.40 -17.19 -26.79
CA LYS A 144 -12.78 -17.17 -28.20
C LYS A 144 -12.28 -15.92 -28.89
N ASN A 145 -11.58 -16.08 -30.00
CA ASN A 145 -11.35 -15.04 -30.98
C ASN A 145 -12.39 -15.13 -32.11
N ARG A 146 -12.37 -14.23 -33.07
CA ARG A 146 -13.34 -14.24 -34.18
C ARG A 146 -13.38 -15.53 -35.00
N LYS A 147 -12.30 -16.35 -34.99
CA LYS A 147 -12.13 -17.51 -35.88
C LYS A 147 -12.08 -18.84 -35.14
N LYS A 148 -11.66 -18.87 -33.88
CA LYS A 148 -11.38 -20.10 -33.14
C LYS A 148 -11.75 -19.98 -31.67
N THR A 149 -12.20 -21.09 -31.10
CA THR A 149 -12.42 -21.26 -29.66
C THR A 149 -11.29 -22.12 -29.09
N PHE A 150 -10.68 -21.65 -28.02
CA PHE A 150 -9.63 -22.35 -27.29
C PHE A 150 -10.15 -22.77 -25.92
N ARG A 151 -9.83 -23.99 -25.49
CA ARG A 151 -10.11 -24.47 -24.14
C ARG A 151 -8.90 -24.20 -23.24
N ILE A 152 -9.12 -23.58 -22.11
CA ILE A 152 -8.08 -23.34 -21.11
C ILE A 152 -7.73 -24.66 -20.45
N THR A 153 -6.49 -25.12 -20.63
CA THR A 153 -5.96 -26.35 -20.02
C THR A 153 -5.01 -26.06 -18.88
N GLY A 154 -4.45 -24.86 -18.80
CA GLY A 154 -3.54 -24.43 -17.75
C GLY A 154 -3.58 -22.94 -17.49
N LEU A 155 -3.22 -22.56 -16.27
CA LEU A 155 -2.89 -21.22 -15.88
C LEU A 155 -1.39 -21.11 -15.67
N VAL A 156 -0.78 -20.07 -16.23
CA VAL A 156 0.67 -19.87 -16.25
C VAL A 156 1.05 -18.52 -15.68
N ALA A 157 2.29 -18.38 -15.27
CA ALA A 157 2.94 -17.11 -15.02
C ALA A 157 4.21 -17.02 -15.88
N LEU A 158 4.41 -15.85 -16.45
CA LEU A 158 5.56 -15.57 -17.30
C LEU A 158 6.35 -14.44 -16.63
N SER A 159 7.57 -14.71 -16.20
CA SER A 159 8.37 -13.72 -15.45
C SER A 159 8.85 -12.54 -16.30
N ASP A 160 8.90 -12.71 -17.63
CA ASP A 160 9.09 -11.63 -18.61
C ASP A 160 7.81 -10.76 -18.78
N TYR A 161 6.68 -11.19 -18.21
CA TYR A 161 5.41 -10.47 -18.09
C TYR A 161 4.90 -10.49 -16.65
N SER A 162 5.77 -10.26 -15.68
CA SER A 162 5.37 -10.18 -14.27
C SER A 162 4.36 -9.05 -14.03
N ALA A 163 4.43 -7.98 -14.80
CA ALA A 163 3.39 -6.98 -14.99
C ALA A 163 2.92 -7.01 -16.47
N LEU A 164 1.60 -7.09 -16.69
CA LEU A 164 1.03 -7.31 -18.02
C LEU A 164 0.95 -6.03 -18.85
N PHE A 165 2.12 -5.41 -19.13
CA PHE A 165 2.20 -4.28 -20.08
C PHE A 165 2.00 -4.76 -21.51
N GLN A 166 1.09 -4.13 -22.23
CA GLN A 166 0.94 -4.39 -23.67
C GLN A 166 2.07 -3.74 -24.46
N ASN A 167 2.37 -2.47 -24.14
CA ASN A 167 3.48 -1.74 -24.73
C ASN A 167 4.42 -1.26 -23.62
N ASN A 168 5.72 -1.26 -23.89
CA ASN A 168 6.72 -0.84 -22.91
C ASN A 168 6.59 0.63 -22.49
N ASN A 169 5.99 1.47 -23.34
CA ASN A 169 5.78 2.90 -23.10
C ASN A 169 4.40 3.22 -22.47
N ASP A 170 3.60 2.22 -22.15
CA ASP A 170 2.32 2.42 -21.44
C ASP A 170 2.61 2.95 -20.02
N THR A 171 1.78 3.89 -19.55
CA THR A 171 1.90 4.45 -18.19
C THR A 171 1.52 3.46 -17.09
N MET A 172 0.69 2.49 -17.43
CA MET A 172 0.25 1.40 -16.55
C MET A 172 -0.19 0.20 -17.37
N PHE A 173 -0.02 -0.99 -16.84
CA PHE A 173 -0.56 -2.21 -17.43
C PHE A 173 -2.07 -2.35 -17.15
N ASP A 174 -2.75 -3.17 -17.94
CA ASP A 174 -4.20 -3.45 -17.80
C ASP A 174 -4.46 -4.95 -17.94
N ALA A 175 -4.30 -5.66 -16.84
CA ALA A 175 -4.47 -7.11 -16.80
C ALA A 175 -5.94 -7.57 -16.96
N VAL A 176 -6.89 -6.66 -17.06
CA VAL A 176 -8.28 -6.97 -17.43
C VAL A 176 -8.43 -7.07 -18.95
N LYS A 177 -7.80 -6.13 -19.69
CA LYS A 177 -7.92 -6.03 -21.15
C LYS A 177 -6.76 -6.59 -21.94
N PHE A 178 -5.64 -6.86 -21.29
CA PHE A 178 -4.48 -7.47 -21.92
C PHE A 178 -4.01 -8.70 -21.15
N GLY A 179 -3.62 -9.74 -21.87
CA GLY A 179 -3.04 -10.95 -21.31
C GLY A 179 -2.11 -11.64 -22.28
N VAL A 180 -1.34 -12.60 -21.75
CA VAL A 180 -0.43 -13.44 -22.53
C VAL A 180 -0.85 -14.91 -22.43
N ALA A 181 -0.57 -15.68 -23.46
CA ALA A 181 -0.97 -17.08 -23.50
C ALA A 181 -0.02 -17.93 -24.34
N ILE A 182 0.06 -19.21 -23.96
CA ILE A 182 0.84 -20.23 -24.65
C ILE A 182 -0.12 -21.15 -25.41
N VAL A 183 0.19 -21.38 -26.70
CA VAL A 183 -0.53 -22.30 -27.55
C VAL A 183 0.42 -23.35 -28.17
N THR A 184 -0.14 -24.38 -28.79
CA THR A 184 0.67 -25.35 -29.54
C THR A 184 1.29 -24.72 -30.79
N ALA A 185 2.42 -25.26 -31.28
CA ALA A 185 3.05 -24.75 -32.50
C ALA A 185 2.06 -24.77 -33.67
N LYS A 186 1.26 -25.86 -33.80
CA LYS A 186 0.22 -26.01 -34.83
C LYS A 186 -0.84 -24.91 -34.77
N ASP A 187 -1.26 -24.52 -33.54
CA ASP A 187 -2.25 -23.45 -33.36
C ASP A 187 -1.65 -22.09 -33.66
N PHE A 188 -0.41 -21.86 -33.27
CA PHE A 188 0.32 -20.63 -33.57
C PHE A 188 0.45 -20.40 -35.09
N GLU A 189 0.81 -21.46 -35.84
CA GLU A 189 0.92 -21.42 -37.29
C GLU A 189 -0.45 -21.23 -37.97
N ALA A 190 -1.55 -21.67 -37.35
CA ALA A 190 -2.89 -21.44 -37.84
C ALA A 190 -3.44 -20.03 -37.54
N LEU A 191 -2.77 -19.22 -36.70
CA LEU A 191 -3.10 -17.82 -36.47
C LEU A 191 -2.70 -16.98 -37.68
N ASN A 192 -3.11 -15.71 -37.69
CA ASN A 192 -2.81 -14.80 -38.80
C ASN A 192 -1.32 -14.45 -38.86
N GLN A 193 -0.58 -15.15 -39.69
CA GLN A 193 0.87 -15.03 -39.82
C GLN A 193 1.33 -13.65 -40.35
N VAL A 194 0.46 -12.88 -41.01
CA VAL A 194 0.77 -11.49 -41.44
C VAL A 194 0.98 -10.58 -40.21
N LYS A 195 0.46 -10.98 -39.05
CA LYS A 195 0.59 -10.24 -37.78
C LYS A 195 1.66 -10.82 -36.85
N VAL A 196 2.53 -11.68 -37.32
CA VAL A 196 3.66 -12.18 -36.51
C VAL A 196 4.62 -11.05 -36.24
N GLN A 197 4.90 -10.84 -34.96
CA GLN A 197 5.98 -9.98 -34.52
C GLN A 197 7.23 -10.83 -34.37
N TYR A 198 8.27 -10.47 -35.13
CA TYR A 198 9.57 -11.16 -35.08
C TYR A 198 10.37 -10.59 -33.90
N ASN A 199 10.02 -11.03 -32.71
CA ASN A 199 10.64 -10.63 -31.44
C ASN A 199 11.74 -11.63 -31.08
N TYR A 200 12.92 -11.11 -30.75
CA TYR A 200 14.08 -11.90 -30.37
C TYR A 200 14.52 -11.49 -28.97
N ALA A 201 14.66 -12.45 -28.08
CA ALA A 201 15.27 -12.25 -26.78
C ALA A 201 16.78 -12.45 -26.90
N TRP A 202 17.57 -11.69 -26.11
CA TRP A 202 19.00 -11.99 -25.96
C TRP A 202 19.38 -12.26 -24.52
N ILE A 203 20.48 -12.97 -24.35
CA ILE A 203 21.14 -13.22 -23.07
C ILE A 203 22.62 -12.94 -23.25
N TYR A 204 23.21 -12.13 -22.37
CA TYR A 204 24.65 -11.88 -22.36
C TYR A 204 25.42 -13.12 -21.92
N ASP A 205 26.51 -13.45 -22.56
CA ASP A 205 27.43 -14.52 -22.12
C ASP A 205 28.02 -14.19 -20.74
N LYS A 206 28.23 -12.89 -20.45
CA LYS A 206 28.64 -12.38 -19.14
C LYS A 206 27.71 -11.28 -18.68
N LYS A 207 26.90 -11.56 -17.66
CA LYS A 207 25.96 -10.58 -17.13
C LYS A 207 26.66 -9.33 -16.57
N PRO A 208 26.13 -8.13 -16.85
CA PRO A 208 26.64 -6.87 -16.30
C PRO A 208 26.47 -6.83 -14.79
N ALA A 209 27.46 -6.28 -14.07
CA ALA A 209 27.43 -6.21 -12.61
C ALA A 209 26.64 -4.98 -12.07
N THR A 210 26.30 -4.02 -12.91
CA THR A 210 25.60 -2.78 -12.53
C THR A 210 24.75 -2.28 -13.69
N GLU A 211 23.63 -1.62 -13.41
CA GLU A 211 22.75 -1.00 -14.43
C GLU A 211 23.51 -0.07 -15.38
N LYS A 212 24.48 0.70 -14.87
CA LYS A 212 25.32 1.58 -15.72
C LYS A 212 26.17 0.79 -16.72
N LYS A 213 26.68 -0.39 -16.36
CA LYS A 213 27.41 -1.27 -17.28
C LYS A 213 26.48 -1.92 -18.27
N GLU A 214 25.29 -2.34 -17.79
CA GLU A 214 24.26 -2.91 -18.64
C GLU A 214 23.83 -1.92 -19.72
N LYS A 215 23.56 -0.66 -19.35
CA LYS A 215 23.27 0.41 -20.31
C LYS A 215 24.35 0.51 -21.39
N LYS A 216 25.62 0.56 -20.99
CA LYS A 216 26.73 0.66 -21.97
C LYS A 216 26.79 -0.57 -22.87
N MET A 217 26.69 -1.78 -22.32
CA MET A 217 26.69 -3.01 -23.11
C MET A 217 25.49 -3.09 -24.06
N ALA A 218 24.33 -2.58 -23.64
CA ALA A 218 23.16 -2.52 -24.50
C ALA A 218 23.32 -1.50 -25.65
N GLU A 219 23.93 -0.34 -25.37
CA GLU A 219 24.26 0.66 -26.40
C GLU A 219 25.26 0.09 -27.42
N ASP A 220 26.36 -0.53 -26.95
CA ASP A 220 27.38 -1.16 -27.81
C ASP A 220 26.73 -2.29 -28.66
N LEU A 221 25.87 -3.14 -28.04
CA LEU A 221 25.14 -4.20 -28.77
C LEU A 221 24.20 -3.64 -29.85
N MET A 222 23.49 -2.55 -29.53
CA MET A 222 22.56 -1.91 -30.47
C MET A 222 23.33 -1.36 -31.69
N GLU A 223 24.50 -0.76 -31.49
CA GLU A 223 25.37 -0.28 -32.59
C GLU A 223 25.83 -1.45 -33.46
N ASP A 224 26.34 -2.54 -32.85
CA ASP A 224 26.81 -3.72 -33.59
C ASP A 224 25.66 -4.37 -34.40
N MET A 225 24.47 -4.45 -33.82
CA MET A 225 23.30 -5.03 -34.47
C MET A 225 22.78 -4.19 -35.63
N ALA A 226 22.94 -2.86 -35.55
CA ALA A 226 22.50 -1.94 -36.59
C ALA A 226 23.21 -2.14 -37.92
N ASP A 227 24.48 -2.58 -37.89
CA ASP A 227 25.24 -2.92 -39.07
C ASP A 227 24.78 -4.23 -39.74
N VAL A 228 24.04 -5.06 -39.01
CA VAL A 228 23.60 -6.40 -39.47
C VAL A 228 22.12 -6.42 -39.88
N VAL A 229 21.24 -5.70 -39.17
CA VAL A 229 19.80 -5.76 -39.38
C VAL A 229 19.08 -4.46 -39.00
N THR A 230 17.99 -4.17 -39.72
CA THR A 230 17.11 -3.06 -39.36
C THR A 230 16.26 -3.43 -38.14
N ILE A 231 16.47 -2.72 -37.03
CA ILE A 231 15.79 -2.92 -35.75
C ILE A 231 14.54 -2.03 -35.69
N GLU A 232 13.38 -2.59 -35.34
CA GLU A 232 12.13 -1.83 -35.12
C GLU A 232 12.01 -1.37 -33.68
N SER A 233 12.43 -2.21 -32.73
CA SER A 233 12.40 -1.91 -31.30
C SER A 233 13.58 -2.60 -30.62
N PHE A 234 14.18 -1.95 -29.63
CA PHE A 234 15.28 -2.47 -28.83
C PHE A 234 15.06 -2.09 -27.37
N VAL A 235 14.82 -3.11 -26.52
CA VAL A 235 14.45 -2.90 -25.13
C VAL A 235 15.32 -3.76 -24.23
N PRO A 236 16.36 -3.18 -23.60
CA PRO A 236 17.13 -3.85 -22.56
C PRO A 236 16.28 -4.18 -21.34
N GLN A 237 16.66 -5.20 -20.55
CA GLN A 237 15.91 -5.65 -19.39
C GLN A 237 15.62 -4.52 -18.40
N TYR A 238 16.58 -3.63 -18.11
CA TYR A 238 16.40 -2.51 -17.19
C TYR A 238 15.39 -1.44 -17.67
N GLN A 239 15.00 -1.47 -18.94
CA GLN A 239 13.94 -0.62 -19.50
C GLN A 239 12.62 -1.38 -19.72
N ASN A 240 12.62 -2.71 -19.57
CA ASN A 240 11.43 -3.52 -19.79
C ASN A 240 10.48 -3.45 -18.61
N GLN A 241 9.45 -2.61 -18.69
CA GLN A 241 8.46 -2.42 -17.64
C GLN A 241 7.72 -3.72 -17.27
N SER A 242 7.48 -4.60 -18.24
CA SER A 242 6.82 -5.90 -17.96
C SER A 242 7.63 -6.78 -17.01
N ILE A 243 8.93 -6.58 -16.96
CA ILE A 243 9.85 -7.31 -16.08
C ILE A 243 10.03 -6.56 -14.76
N HIS A 244 10.59 -5.35 -14.78
CA HIS A 244 11.10 -4.72 -13.56
C HIS A 244 10.07 -3.94 -12.76
N PHE A 245 8.93 -3.52 -13.33
CA PHE A 245 7.86 -2.81 -12.61
C PHE A 245 7.47 -3.52 -11.32
N THR A 246 7.32 -4.85 -11.38
CA THR A 246 6.97 -5.67 -10.22
C THR A 246 8.02 -5.57 -9.12
N GLY A 247 9.31 -5.64 -9.45
CA GLY A 247 10.39 -5.53 -8.48
C GLY A 247 10.51 -4.15 -7.85
N ASP A 248 10.24 -3.10 -8.62
CA ASP A 248 10.29 -1.70 -8.15
C ASP A 248 9.13 -1.35 -7.22
N ASP A 249 7.95 -1.95 -7.46
CA ASP A 249 6.73 -1.68 -6.69
C ASP A 249 6.57 -2.60 -5.47
N MET A 250 7.04 -3.85 -5.56
CA MET A 250 6.99 -4.80 -4.44
C MET A 250 7.79 -4.29 -3.24
N GLY A 251 7.19 -4.41 -2.05
CA GLY A 251 7.78 -3.95 -0.80
C GLY A 251 7.45 -2.49 -0.44
N SER A 252 6.85 -1.70 -1.32
CA SER A 252 6.37 -0.34 -1.01
C SER A 252 5.32 -0.35 0.12
N ASP A 253 4.45 -1.36 0.15
CA ASP A 253 3.41 -1.55 1.18
C ASP A 253 3.94 -1.92 2.56
N ARG A 254 5.21 -2.33 2.66
CA ARG A 254 5.82 -2.84 3.88
C ARG A 254 5.84 -1.82 5.01
N ALA A 255 6.24 -0.59 4.71
CA ALA A 255 6.27 0.49 5.70
C ALA A 255 4.88 0.73 6.31
N MET A 256 3.85 0.71 5.49
CA MET A 256 2.45 0.87 5.88
C MET A 256 1.97 -0.24 6.82
N ILE A 257 2.23 -1.49 6.50
CA ILE A 257 1.84 -2.66 7.31
C ILE A 257 2.59 -2.70 8.65
N VAL A 258 3.87 -2.33 8.66
CA VAL A 258 4.67 -2.23 9.90
C VAL A 258 4.15 -1.10 10.79
N MET A 259 3.79 0.04 10.21
CA MET A 259 3.17 1.15 10.94
C MET A 259 1.83 0.72 11.57
N LEU A 260 0.99 0.00 10.83
CA LEU A 260 -0.24 -0.59 11.33
C LEU A 260 0.01 -1.48 12.56
N LEU A 261 1.03 -2.35 12.50
CA LEU A 261 1.44 -3.18 13.64
C LEU A 261 1.74 -2.33 14.86
N TYR A 262 2.56 -1.27 14.72
CA TYR A 262 2.95 -0.45 15.86
C TYR A 262 1.78 0.33 16.46
N ILE A 263 0.85 0.82 15.65
CA ILE A 263 -0.38 1.45 16.13
C ILE A 263 -1.19 0.45 16.98
N VAL A 264 -1.43 -0.74 16.47
CA VAL A 264 -2.19 -1.77 17.20
C VAL A 264 -1.47 -2.20 18.48
N MET A 265 -0.14 -2.35 18.43
CA MET A 265 0.65 -2.68 19.62
C MET A 265 0.60 -1.58 20.68
N ALA A 266 0.62 -0.32 20.28
CA ALA A 266 0.42 0.81 21.20
C ALA A 266 -0.96 0.78 21.87
N ILE A 267 -2.02 0.50 21.10
CA ILE A 267 -3.38 0.32 21.64
C ILE A 267 -3.42 -0.81 22.69
N LEU A 268 -2.88 -1.97 22.35
CA LEU A 268 -2.87 -3.14 23.23
C LEU A 268 -2.05 -2.87 24.50
N ALA A 269 -0.89 -2.24 24.37
CA ALA A 269 -0.06 -1.87 25.51
C ALA A 269 -0.78 -0.90 26.45
N PHE A 270 -1.50 0.06 25.89
CA PHE A 270 -2.34 1.00 26.64
C PHE A 270 -3.49 0.29 27.36
N VAL A 271 -4.21 -0.62 26.69
CA VAL A 271 -5.28 -1.44 27.29
C VAL A 271 -4.76 -2.30 28.44
N PHE A 272 -3.59 -2.93 28.27
CA PHE A 272 -2.94 -3.67 29.36
C PHE A 272 -2.56 -2.76 30.52
N GLY A 273 -2.01 -1.59 30.25
CA GLY A 273 -1.64 -0.62 31.27
C GLY A 273 -2.80 -0.19 32.14
N ILE A 274 -3.98 0.03 31.54
CA ILE A 274 -5.20 0.34 32.26
C ILE A 274 -5.68 -0.86 33.07
N THR A 275 -5.65 -2.04 32.49
CA THR A 275 -6.04 -3.27 33.16
C THR A 275 -5.21 -3.49 34.42
N ILE A 276 -3.89 -3.37 34.32
CA ILE A 276 -2.95 -3.47 35.45
C ILE A 276 -3.24 -2.38 36.49
N SER A 277 -3.44 -1.14 36.06
CA SER A 277 -3.76 -0.04 36.97
C SER A 277 -5.05 -0.31 37.80
N ASN A 278 -6.05 -0.93 37.17
CA ASN A 278 -7.29 -1.31 37.83
C ASN A 278 -7.10 -2.50 38.79
N THR A 279 -6.32 -3.51 38.39
CA THR A 279 -5.97 -4.64 39.23
C THR A 279 -5.23 -4.18 40.49
N ILE A 280 -4.23 -3.28 40.37
CA ILE A 280 -3.55 -2.69 41.51
C ILE A 280 -4.50 -1.96 42.45
N ARG A 281 -5.51 -1.27 41.95
CA ARG A 281 -6.51 -0.59 42.76
C ARG A 281 -7.42 -1.56 43.50
N LYS A 282 -7.91 -2.59 42.83
CA LYS A 282 -8.74 -3.64 43.42
C LYS A 282 -7.98 -4.39 44.53
N GLU A 283 -6.71 -4.67 44.29
CA GLU A 283 -5.87 -5.46 45.20
C GLU A 283 -5.03 -4.61 46.18
N ALA A 284 -5.33 -3.30 46.29
CA ALA A 284 -4.52 -2.39 47.11
C ALA A 284 -4.28 -2.90 48.55
N GLY A 285 -5.31 -3.39 49.25
CA GLY A 285 -5.15 -3.95 50.56
C GLY A 285 -4.20 -5.16 50.61
N VAL A 286 -4.34 -6.07 49.64
CA VAL A 286 -3.47 -7.26 49.53
C VAL A 286 -2.03 -6.83 49.23
N ILE A 287 -1.83 -5.87 48.32
CA ILE A 287 -0.50 -5.32 48.01
C ILE A 287 0.13 -4.67 49.25
N GLY A 288 -0.66 -3.90 50.00
CA GLY A 288 -0.25 -3.28 51.24
C GLY A 288 0.21 -4.29 52.27
N THR A 289 -0.59 -5.34 52.48
CA THR A 289 -0.26 -6.44 53.44
C THR A 289 0.99 -7.19 52.98
N LEU A 290 1.10 -7.57 51.71
CA LEU A 290 2.28 -8.24 51.20
C LEU A 290 3.55 -7.39 51.38
N ARG A 291 3.49 -6.09 51.11
CA ARG A 291 4.61 -5.18 51.34
C ARG A 291 4.93 -5.01 52.82
N ALA A 292 3.95 -4.96 53.68
CA ALA A 292 4.15 -4.92 55.13
C ALA A 292 4.78 -6.23 55.67
N SER A 293 4.48 -7.36 54.99
CA SER A 293 5.05 -8.68 55.30
C SER A 293 6.47 -8.91 54.69
N GLY A 294 7.06 -7.85 54.10
CA GLY A 294 8.46 -7.93 53.63
C GLY A 294 8.65 -8.20 52.14
N TYR A 295 7.58 -8.34 51.35
CA TYR A 295 7.70 -8.45 49.91
C TYR A 295 8.26 -7.14 49.28
N THR A 296 9.25 -7.30 48.47
CA THR A 296 9.89 -6.18 47.78
C THR A 296 9.05 -5.65 46.63
N ARG A 297 9.26 -4.40 46.31
CA ARG A 297 8.63 -3.77 45.15
C ARG A 297 8.95 -4.52 43.84
N ARG A 298 10.17 -5.02 43.70
CA ARG A 298 10.62 -5.77 42.52
C ARG A 298 9.85 -7.08 42.35
N GLU A 299 9.61 -7.82 43.42
CA GLU A 299 8.82 -9.07 43.39
C GLU A 299 7.41 -8.84 42.94
N LEU A 300 6.76 -7.75 43.42
CA LEU A 300 5.41 -7.39 43.01
C LEU A 300 5.37 -6.93 41.54
N ILE A 301 6.34 -6.14 41.08
CA ILE A 301 6.46 -5.76 39.66
C ILE A 301 6.55 -7.02 38.80
N LEU A 302 7.43 -7.94 39.14
CA LEU A 302 7.60 -9.20 38.38
C LEU A 302 6.32 -10.06 38.40
N HIS A 303 5.59 -10.07 39.52
CA HIS A 303 4.34 -10.81 39.62
C HIS A 303 3.26 -10.25 38.68
N TYR A 304 2.97 -8.95 38.77
CA TYR A 304 1.92 -8.32 37.94
C TYR A 304 2.30 -8.17 36.48
N MET A 305 3.60 -8.21 36.14
CA MET A 305 4.09 -8.18 34.76
C MET A 305 4.04 -9.57 34.11
N ALA A 306 3.99 -10.65 34.89
CA ALA A 306 4.10 -12.01 34.38
C ALA A 306 2.96 -12.37 33.42
N LEU A 307 1.70 -12.08 33.75
CA LEU A 307 0.54 -12.41 32.87
C LEU A 307 0.54 -11.64 31.55
N PRO A 308 0.71 -10.31 31.51
CA PRO A 308 0.84 -9.58 30.26
C PRO A 308 1.95 -10.12 29.36
N VAL A 309 3.12 -10.38 29.92
CA VAL A 309 4.26 -10.90 29.13
C VAL A 309 3.99 -12.31 28.61
N VAL A 310 3.47 -13.21 29.44
CA VAL A 310 3.12 -14.58 29.02
C VAL A 310 2.06 -14.55 27.91
N ILE A 311 1.03 -13.71 28.04
CA ILE A 311 -0.01 -13.58 27.02
C ILE A 311 0.56 -13.02 25.72
N THR A 312 1.46 -12.03 25.80
CA THR A 312 2.15 -11.50 24.64
C THR A 312 3.00 -12.55 23.94
N LEU A 313 3.77 -13.33 24.70
CA LEU A 313 4.60 -14.40 24.14
C LEU A 313 3.77 -15.50 23.49
N ILE A 314 2.68 -15.95 24.13
CA ILE A 314 1.79 -16.97 23.56
C ILE A 314 1.04 -16.39 22.37
N GLY A 315 0.59 -15.13 22.45
CA GLY A 315 -0.04 -14.42 21.33
C GLY A 315 0.89 -14.27 20.13
N ALA A 316 2.16 -13.91 20.37
CA ALA A 316 3.16 -13.83 19.33
C ALA A 316 3.48 -15.20 18.71
N LEU A 317 3.60 -16.24 19.56
CA LEU A 317 3.82 -17.61 19.07
C LEU A 317 2.67 -18.07 18.17
N VAL A 318 1.43 -17.98 18.67
CA VAL A 318 0.23 -18.39 17.92
C VAL A 318 0.03 -17.52 16.68
N GLY A 319 0.24 -16.20 16.81
CA GLY A 319 0.17 -15.27 15.69
C GLY A 319 1.18 -15.62 14.59
N ASN A 320 2.43 -15.87 14.94
CA ASN A 320 3.43 -16.29 13.94
C ASN A 320 3.10 -17.63 13.29
N ILE A 321 2.61 -18.62 14.07
CA ILE A 321 2.15 -19.89 13.49
C ILE A 321 1.04 -19.64 12.47
N LEU A 322 0.02 -18.83 12.81
CA LEU A 322 -1.05 -18.46 11.89
C LEU A 322 -0.50 -17.68 10.67
N GLY A 323 0.45 -16.77 10.89
CA GLY A 323 1.12 -16.00 9.85
C GLY A 323 1.83 -16.90 8.84
N TYR A 324 2.65 -17.83 9.32
CA TYR A 324 3.40 -18.76 8.47
C TYR A 324 2.56 -19.87 7.83
N THR A 325 1.35 -20.13 8.32
CA THR A 325 0.48 -21.21 7.79
C THR A 325 -0.66 -20.68 6.93
N VAL A 326 -1.62 -20.02 7.54
CA VAL A 326 -2.88 -19.61 6.90
C VAL A 326 -2.80 -18.19 6.34
N LEU A 327 -2.39 -17.22 7.15
CA LEU A 327 -2.50 -15.80 6.79
C LEU A 327 -1.52 -15.38 5.69
N LYS A 328 -0.36 -16.04 5.58
CA LYS A 328 0.54 -15.82 4.43
C LYS A 328 -0.14 -16.09 3.08
N GLN A 329 -1.06 -17.07 3.01
CA GLN A 329 -1.77 -17.37 1.76
C GLN A 329 -2.74 -16.25 1.39
N VAL A 330 -3.40 -15.67 2.39
CA VAL A 330 -4.27 -14.50 2.21
C VAL A 330 -3.45 -13.31 1.70
N CYS A 331 -2.30 -13.04 2.33
CA CYS A 331 -1.41 -11.95 1.93
C CYS A 331 -0.75 -12.22 0.57
N ALA A 332 -0.35 -13.47 0.28
CA ALA A 332 0.17 -13.86 -1.03
C ALA A 332 -0.89 -13.67 -2.14
N GLY A 333 -2.17 -13.87 -1.82
CA GLY A 333 -3.27 -13.58 -2.73
C GLY A 333 -3.32 -12.14 -3.20
N MET A 334 -2.87 -11.18 -2.37
CA MET A 334 -2.78 -9.77 -2.74
C MET A 334 -1.72 -9.56 -3.84
N TYR A 335 -0.52 -10.12 -3.66
CA TYR A 335 0.55 -10.06 -4.67
C TYR A 335 0.14 -10.75 -5.97
N TYR A 336 -0.53 -11.89 -5.87
CA TYR A 336 -1.09 -12.56 -7.05
C TYR A 336 -2.23 -11.79 -7.72
N GLY A 337 -2.99 -10.97 -7.01
CA GLY A 337 -3.98 -10.06 -7.57
C GLY A 337 -3.34 -8.88 -8.31
N SER A 338 -2.14 -8.49 -7.90
CA SER A 338 -1.42 -7.33 -8.45
C SER A 338 -0.42 -7.68 -9.54
N TYR A 339 0.17 -8.91 -9.53
CA TYR A 339 1.25 -9.31 -10.44
C TYR A 339 1.11 -10.76 -10.92
N SER A 340 1.67 -11.05 -12.10
CA SER A 340 1.80 -12.40 -12.64
C SER A 340 3.09 -13.06 -12.14
N LEU A 341 3.13 -13.38 -10.86
CA LEU A 341 4.28 -14.00 -10.20
C LEU A 341 4.25 -15.53 -10.30
N PRO A 342 5.43 -16.20 -10.36
CA PRO A 342 5.53 -17.65 -10.31
C PRO A 342 5.18 -18.19 -8.91
N THR A 343 5.10 -19.52 -8.79
CA THR A 343 4.90 -20.18 -7.49
C THR A 343 6.05 -19.88 -6.55
N TYR A 344 5.73 -19.43 -5.34
CA TYR A 344 6.71 -19.14 -4.30
C TYR A 344 6.91 -20.30 -3.32
N VAL A 345 8.08 -20.34 -2.73
CA VAL A 345 8.40 -21.21 -1.61
C VAL A 345 8.51 -20.33 -0.37
N THR A 346 7.83 -20.71 0.71
CA THR A 346 7.87 -19.95 1.95
C THR A 346 9.29 -19.94 2.53
N VAL A 347 9.85 -18.74 2.70
CA VAL A 347 11.17 -18.53 3.27
C VAL A 347 11.04 -18.02 4.70
N TRP A 348 11.97 -18.43 5.57
CA TRP A 348 12.10 -17.85 6.89
C TRP A 348 12.50 -16.38 6.78
N ASN A 349 11.70 -15.50 7.39
CA ASN A 349 11.98 -14.07 7.44
C ASN A 349 12.36 -13.66 8.87
N ALA A 350 13.67 -13.47 9.11
CA ALA A 350 14.19 -13.09 10.42
C ALA A 350 13.65 -11.72 10.88
N GLU A 351 13.48 -10.80 9.96
CA GLU A 351 12.96 -9.46 10.25
C GLU A 351 11.48 -9.53 10.67
N ALA A 352 10.66 -10.33 9.98
CA ALA A 352 9.28 -10.59 10.39
C ALA A 352 9.25 -11.11 11.84
N PHE A 353 10.13 -12.05 12.20
CA PHE A 353 10.21 -12.57 13.57
C PHE A 353 10.58 -11.47 14.59
N TRP A 354 11.57 -10.63 14.30
CA TRP A 354 11.96 -9.53 15.17
C TRP A 354 10.81 -8.52 15.35
N MET A 355 10.21 -8.08 14.28
CA MET A 355 9.13 -7.09 14.30
C MET A 355 7.86 -7.60 14.98
N THR A 356 7.48 -8.86 14.78
CA THR A 356 6.22 -9.42 15.28
C THR A 356 6.33 -10.14 16.61
N THR A 357 7.53 -10.45 17.09
CA THR A 357 7.76 -11.16 18.36
C THR A 357 8.54 -10.31 19.34
N VAL A 358 9.74 -9.87 18.97
CA VAL A 358 10.65 -9.22 19.91
C VAL A 358 10.19 -7.80 20.23
N VAL A 359 9.85 -7.01 19.22
CA VAL A 359 9.40 -5.62 19.42
C VAL A 359 8.11 -5.54 20.25
N PRO A 360 7.03 -6.32 19.99
CA PRO A 360 5.85 -6.37 20.82
C PRO A 360 6.15 -6.72 22.30
N VAL A 361 7.01 -7.69 22.53
CA VAL A 361 7.42 -8.07 23.90
C VAL A 361 8.16 -6.93 24.58
N ILE A 362 9.06 -6.25 23.90
CA ILE A 362 9.79 -5.08 24.44
C ILE A 362 8.81 -3.94 24.77
N ILE A 363 7.89 -3.61 23.86
CA ILE A 363 6.89 -2.58 24.08
C ILE A 363 6.05 -2.90 25.32
N MET A 364 5.59 -4.15 25.44
CA MET A 364 4.83 -4.62 26.59
C MET A 364 5.61 -4.55 27.89
N LEU A 365 6.87 -4.97 27.88
CA LEU A 365 7.77 -4.89 29.04
C LEU A 365 7.98 -3.43 29.47
N VAL A 366 8.31 -2.55 28.57
CA VAL A 366 8.62 -1.13 28.85
C VAL A 366 7.41 -0.42 29.44
N ILE A 367 6.25 -0.52 28.76
CA ILE A 367 5.04 0.20 29.16
C ILE A 367 4.52 -0.33 30.49
N ASN A 368 4.40 -1.66 30.64
CA ASN A 368 3.90 -2.26 31.87
C ASN A 368 4.86 -2.04 33.04
N TYR A 369 6.17 -2.13 32.81
CA TYR A 369 7.16 -1.80 33.83
C TYR A 369 7.03 -0.34 34.28
N GLY A 370 6.92 0.59 33.36
CA GLY A 370 6.73 2.01 33.68
C GLY A 370 5.50 2.27 34.55
N ILE A 371 4.36 1.69 34.16
CA ILE A 371 3.09 1.81 34.91
C ILE A 371 3.21 1.19 36.30
N LEU A 372 3.72 -0.04 36.39
CA LEU A 372 3.92 -0.74 37.66
C LEU A 372 4.91 0.00 38.55
N HIS A 373 6.03 0.45 37.98
CA HIS A 373 7.03 1.21 38.73
C HIS A 373 6.43 2.47 39.33
N TYR A 374 5.66 3.23 38.54
CA TYR A 374 4.98 4.43 39.03
C TYR A 374 3.92 4.13 40.11
N LYS A 375 3.08 3.13 39.88
CA LYS A 375 1.96 2.78 40.81
C LYS A 375 2.43 2.16 42.11
N LEU A 376 3.40 1.24 42.08
CA LEU A 376 3.91 0.54 43.24
C LEU A 376 4.95 1.33 44.07
N ARG A 377 5.22 2.57 43.70
CA ARG A 377 6.12 3.47 44.44
C ARG A 377 5.51 3.98 45.76
N LEU A 378 4.21 3.91 45.93
CA LEU A 378 3.49 4.33 47.13
C LEU A 378 3.88 3.48 48.36
N SER A 379 3.79 4.08 49.55
CA SER A 379 4.10 3.37 50.81
C SER A 379 3.07 2.26 51.12
N PRO A 380 3.44 1.20 51.88
CA PRO A 380 2.52 0.14 52.28
C PRO A 380 1.28 0.66 52.99
N LEU A 381 1.44 1.67 53.85
CA LEU A 381 0.34 2.31 54.58
C LEU A 381 -0.70 2.96 53.65
N LYS A 382 -0.27 3.60 52.54
CA LYS A 382 -1.17 4.17 51.53
C LYS A 382 -1.96 3.08 50.79
N PHE A 383 -1.36 1.91 50.57
CA PHE A 383 -2.02 0.76 49.98
C PHE A 383 -3.08 0.17 50.95
N ILE A 384 -2.73 -0.01 52.23
CA ILE A 384 -3.66 -0.52 53.25
C ILE A 384 -4.84 0.43 53.41
N ARG A 385 -4.58 1.74 53.45
CA ARG A 385 -5.63 2.78 53.55
C ARG A 385 -6.37 3.01 52.23
N ARG A 386 -6.01 2.30 51.16
CA ARG A 386 -6.55 2.51 49.81
C ARG A 386 -6.42 3.93 49.28
N ASP A 387 -5.52 4.74 49.86
CA ASP A 387 -5.23 6.10 49.43
C ASP A 387 -4.18 6.07 48.30
N LEU A 388 -4.61 5.63 47.10
CA LEU A 388 -3.77 5.47 45.91
C LEU A 388 -3.70 6.73 45.06
N SER A 389 -4.43 7.79 45.43
CA SER A 389 -4.40 9.06 44.70
C SER A 389 -3.50 10.05 45.40
N SER A 390 -2.58 10.66 44.63
CA SER A 390 -1.78 11.81 45.07
C SER A 390 -2.56 13.13 45.06
N ARG A 391 -3.82 13.14 44.67
CA ARG A 391 -4.63 14.35 44.57
C ARG A 391 -5.46 14.55 45.81
N LYS A 392 -5.34 15.73 46.39
CA LYS A 392 -6.28 16.29 47.41
C LYS A 392 -7.72 16.02 46.97
N GLN A 393 -8.61 15.77 47.96
CA GLN A 393 -10.03 15.59 47.74
C GLN A 393 -10.56 16.49 46.64
N LYS A 394 -11.09 15.88 45.58
CA LYS A 394 -11.74 16.67 44.53
C LYS A 394 -12.93 17.40 45.15
N ARG A 395 -12.92 18.73 45.14
CA ARG A 395 -14.11 19.51 45.49
C ARG A 395 -15.28 18.97 44.68
N ALA A 396 -16.37 18.63 45.39
CA ALA A 396 -17.59 18.21 44.75
C ALA A 396 -18.06 19.32 43.78
N VAL A 397 -18.29 18.96 42.51
CA VAL A 397 -18.84 19.90 41.56
C VAL A 397 -20.22 20.34 42.02
N HIS A 398 -20.36 21.64 42.33
CA HIS A 398 -21.65 22.20 42.74
C HIS A 398 -22.53 22.35 41.49
N LEU A 399 -23.55 21.49 41.37
CA LEU A 399 -24.52 21.49 40.29
C LEU A 399 -25.78 22.24 40.70
N SER A 400 -26.30 23.09 39.82
CA SER A 400 -27.51 23.87 40.07
C SER A 400 -28.69 22.98 40.46
N THR A 401 -29.45 23.42 41.49
CA THR A 401 -30.66 22.75 41.96
C THR A 401 -31.82 22.81 40.96
N LYS A 402 -31.74 23.69 39.96
CA LYS A 402 -32.72 23.77 38.85
C LYS A 402 -32.69 22.58 37.91
N LEU A 403 -31.62 21.78 37.94
CA LEU A 403 -31.51 20.53 37.15
C LEU A 403 -32.23 19.38 37.90
N GLY A 404 -33.06 18.62 37.20
CA GLY A 404 -33.71 17.41 37.74
C GLY A 404 -32.67 16.40 38.28
N ILE A 405 -33.09 15.60 39.27
CA ILE A 405 -32.23 14.65 40.02
C ILE A 405 -31.46 13.73 39.09
N PHE A 406 -32.09 13.15 38.07
CA PHE A 406 -31.43 12.26 37.11
C PHE A 406 -30.37 12.95 36.26
N ARG A 407 -30.60 14.21 35.85
CA ARG A 407 -29.59 14.99 35.07
C ARG A 407 -28.39 15.34 35.96
N ARG A 408 -28.62 15.76 37.23
CA ARG A 408 -27.54 16.01 38.18
C ARG A 408 -26.73 14.76 38.48
N PHE A 409 -27.40 13.61 38.64
CA PHE A 409 -26.72 12.34 38.88
C PHE A 409 -25.84 11.94 37.68
N ARG A 410 -26.36 12.03 36.47
CA ARG A 410 -25.58 11.75 35.24
C ARG A 410 -24.35 12.62 35.16
N LEU A 411 -24.48 13.95 35.28
CA LEU A 411 -23.36 14.87 35.26
C LEU A 411 -22.33 14.54 36.35
N ARG A 412 -22.80 14.18 37.56
CA ARG A 412 -21.92 13.76 38.65
C ARG A 412 -21.15 12.47 38.28
N VAL A 413 -21.81 11.49 37.70
CA VAL A 413 -21.15 10.25 37.18
C VAL A 413 -20.09 10.60 36.14
N ILE A 414 -20.39 11.49 35.23
CA ILE A 414 -19.42 11.94 34.19
C ILE A 414 -18.22 12.61 34.86
N PHE A 415 -18.41 13.63 35.71
CA PHE A 415 -17.32 14.35 36.35
C PHE A 415 -16.47 13.49 37.28
N GLN A 416 -17.08 12.53 37.98
CA GLN A 416 -16.35 11.58 38.83
C GLN A 416 -15.49 10.60 38.02
N ASN A 417 -15.90 10.28 36.79
CA ASN A 417 -15.23 9.34 35.91
C ASN A 417 -14.42 9.97 34.79
N ILE A 418 -14.20 11.29 34.79
CA ILE A 418 -13.54 12.02 33.70
C ILE A 418 -12.16 11.42 33.32
N SER A 419 -11.41 10.92 34.29
CA SER A 419 -10.12 10.25 34.02
C SER A 419 -10.28 8.94 33.24
N ASN A 420 -11.43 8.26 33.35
CA ASN A 420 -11.69 7.03 32.61
C ASN A 420 -12.21 7.35 31.21
N TYR A 421 -12.99 8.40 31.09
CA TYR A 421 -13.45 8.90 29.81
C TYR A 421 -12.29 9.45 28.98
N LEU A 422 -11.33 10.17 29.56
CA LEU A 422 -10.10 10.55 28.86
C LEU A 422 -9.33 9.32 28.30
N VAL A 423 -9.35 8.23 29.05
CA VAL A 423 -8.76 6.97 28.61
C VAL A 423 -9.57 6.36 27.47
N LEU A 424 -10.89 6.41 27.56
CA LEU A 424 -11.79 5.96 26.48
C LEU A 424 -11.60 6.81 25.23
N PHE A 425 -11.47 8.13 25.37
CA PHE A 425 -11.20 9.05 24.29
C PHE A 425 -9.93 8.72 23.52
N VAL A 426 -8.82 8.48 24.24
CA VAL A 426 -7.55 8.04 23.59
C VAL A 426 -7.74 6.71 22.87
N GLY A 427 -8.47 5.77 23.46
CA GLY A 427 -8.79 4.49 22.81
C GLY A 427 -9.65 4.66 21.55
N ILE A 428 -10.60 5.58 21.56
CA ILE A 428 -11.44 5.93 20.39
C ILE A 428 -10.57 6.54 19.30
N ILE A 429 -9.69 7.49 19.62
CA ILE A 429 -8.77 8.10 18.63
C ILE A 429 -7.95 7.02 17.93
N PHE A 430 -7.34 6.11 18.68
CA PHE A 430 -6.54 5.04 18.06
C PHE A 430 -7.36 4.10 17.19
N ALA A 431 -8.54 3.71 17.65
CA ALA A 431 -9.41 2.81 16.88
C ALA A 431 -9.96 3.49 15.62
N ASN A 432 -10.32 4.77 15.73
CA ASN A 432 -10.76 5.57 14.60
C ASN A 432 -9.65 5.83 13.59
N LEU A 433 -8.40 6.07 14.01
CA LEU A 433 -7.28 6.21 13.08
C LEU A 433 -7.12 5.00 12.17
N LEU A 434 -7.30 3.80 12.73
CA LEU A 434 -7.25 2.57 11.95
C LEU A 434 -8.40 2.47 10.95
N LEU A 435 -9.62 2.80 11.40
CA LEU A 435 -10.80 2.82 10.54
C LEU A 435 -10.70 3.90 9.47
N PHE A 436 -10.20 5.08 9.84
CA PHE A 436 -9.98 6.20 8.93
C PHE A 436 -9.05 5.82 7.80
N PHE A 437 -7.92 5.18 8.13
CA PHE A 437 -6.97 4.71 7.12
C PHE A 437 -7.62 3.77 6.10
N GLY A 438 -8.42 2.80 6.58
CA GLY A 438 -9.08 1.83 5.69
C GLY A 438 -10.19 2.43 4.82
N LEU A 439 -10.85 3.51 5.26
CA LEU A 439 -11.90 4.21 4.50
C LEU A 439 -11.31 5.28 3.55
N LEU A 440 -10.17 5.86 3.94
CA LEU A 440 -9.58 7.00 3.27
C LEU A 440 -8.99 6.63 1.91
N LEU A 441 -8.24 5.53 1.82
CA LEU A 441 -7.43 5.22 0.66
C LEU A 441 -8.25 5.05 -0.63
N PRO A 442 -9.38 4.31 -0.67
CA PRO A 442 -10.22 4.25 -1.86
C PRO A 442 -10.77 5.62 -2.27
N SER A 443 -11.15 6.45 -1.30
CA SER A 443 -11.69 7.78 -1.56
C SER A 443 -10.64 8.72 -2.15
N VAL A 444 -9.42 8.70 -1.63
CA VAL A 444 -8.30 9.49 -2.14
C VAL A 444 -7.96 9.07 -3.57
N LEU A 445 -7.90 7.77 -3.86
CA LEU A 445 -7.59 7.27 -5.20
C LEU A 445 -8.65 7.65 -6.22
N ASN A 446 -9.94 7.54 -5.86
CA ASN A 446 -11.03 7.94 -6.75
C ASN A 446 -11.00 9.44 -7.05
N HIS A 447 -10.80 10.27 -6.02
CA HIS A 447 -10.69 11.72 -6.19
C HIS A 447 -9.48 12.10 -7.05
N TYR A 448 -8.33 11.47 -6.79
CA TYR A 448 -7.11 11.68 -7.58
C TYR A 448 -7.31 11.34 -9.06
N GLN A 449 -8.08 10.29 -9.35
CA GLN A 449 -8.41 9.93 -10.74
C GLN A 449 -9.31 10.98 -11.40
N GLU A 450 -10.31 11.50 -10.67
CA GLU A 450 -11.17 12.60 -11.17
C GLU A 450 -10.34 13.85 -11.40
N GLU A 451 -9.47 14.22 -10.47
CA GLU A 451 -8.58 15.39 -10.55
C GLU A 451 -7.61 15.28 -11.75
N ILE A 452 -6.99 14.12 -11.97
CA ILE A 452 -6.12 13.91 -13.14
C ILE A 452 -6.90 14.07 -14.45
N GLN A 453 -8.14 13.56 -14.50
CA GLN A 453 -8.96 13.66 -15.71
C GLN A 453 -9.39 15.11 -16.00
N GLU A 454 -9.67 15.89 -14.97
CA GLU A 454 -10.04 17.31 -15.09
C GLU A 454 -8.84 18.18 -15.45
N ASN A 455 -7.66 17.90 -14.88
CA ASN A 455 -6.43 18.68 -15.03
C ASN A 455 -5.47 18.11 -16.07
N MET A 456 -5.94 17.31 -17.05
CA MET A 456 -5.13 16.87 -18.18
C MET A 456 -4.53 18.06 -18.94
N LEU A 457 -3.25 17.99 -19.28
CA LEU A 457 -2.59 19.02 -20.08
C LEU A 457 -3.28 19.19 -21.45
N ALA A 458 -3.74 18.09 -22.06
CA ALA A 458 -4.50 18.06 -23.30
C ALA A 458 -5.38 16.80 -23.34
N LYS A 459 -6.44 16.75 -24.18
CA LYS A 459 -7.23 15.52 -24.38
C LYS A 459 -6.43 14.36 -24.92
N TYR A 460 -5.40 14.65 -25.71
CA TYR A 460 -4.44 13.69 -26.24
C TYR A 460 -3.05 14.30 -26.13
N GLN A 461 -2.16 13.59 -25.48
CA GLN A 461 -0.72 13.92 -25.44
C GLN A 461 0.00 12.80 -26.16
N TYR A 462 0.52 13.10 -27.34
CA TYR A 462 1.30 12.17 -28.16
C TYR A 462 2.77 12.35 -27.85
N MET A 463 3.41 11.29 -27.35
CA MET A 463 4.87 11.22 -27.25
C MET A 463 5.38 10.55 -28.51
N LEU A 464 6.26 11.23 -29.24
CA LEU A 464 6.88 10.67 -30.44
C LEU A 464 8.11 9.85 -30.06
N GLU A 465 8.33 8.81 -30.82
CA GLU A 465 9.50 7.94 -30.69
C GLU A 465 10.33 7.97 -31.98
N VAL A 466 11.61 8.26 -31.81
CA VAL A 466 12.55 8.20 -32.95
C VAL A 466 12.80 6.73 -33.27
N PRO A 467 12.58 6.28 -34.52
CA PRO A 467 12.82 4.89 -34.89
C PRO A 467 14.27 4.48 -34.63
N THR A 468 14.45 3.25 -34.18
CA THR A 468 15.77 2.72 -33.82
C THR A 468 16.73 2.72 -34.98
N ASP A 469 16.25 2.51 -36.22
CA ASP A 469 17.02 2.60 -37.47
C ASP A 469 17.55 4.02 -37.78
N ALA A 470 16.94 5.05 -37.19
CA ALA A 470 17.46 6.42 -37.27
C ALA A 470 18.67 6.67 -36.37
N ILE A 471 18.82 5.88 -35.32
CA ILE A 471 19.88 6.02 -34.31
C ILE A 471 21.02 5.04 -34.59
N SER A 472 20.72 3.84 -35.06
CA SER A 472 21.63 2.71 -35.16
C SER A 472 21.98 2.26 -36.60
N GLY A 473 21.41 2.88 -37.63
CA GLY A 473 21.70 2.55 -39.03
C GLY A 473 23.04 3.11 -39.53
N SER A 474 23.45 2.66 -40.72
CA SER A 474 24.57 3.31 -41.43
C SER A 474 24.30 4.82 -41.58
N LYS A 475 25.35 5.65 -41.69
CA LYS A 475 25.17 7.13 -41.78
C LYS A 475 24.14 7.56 -42.82
N LEU A 476 24.03 6.84 -43.94
CA LEU A 476 23.05 7.12 -44.99
C LEU A 476 21.64 6.67 -44.58
N GLU A 477 21.51 5.49 -44.00
CA GLU A 477 20.21 4.97 -43.51
C GLU A 477 19.69 5.79 -42.35
N SER A 478 20.53 6.14 -41.39
CA SER A 478 20.18 7.04 -40.28
C SER A 478 19.71 8.40 -40.82
N LEU A 479 20.39 8.98 -41.77
CA LEU A 479 20.00 10.25 -42.41
C LEU A 479 18.63 10.12 -43.10
N LEU A 480 18.42 9.05 -43.90
CA LEU A 480 17.16 8.81 -44.59
C LEU A 480 16.01 8.54 -43.59
N SER A 481 16.26 7.76 -42.54
CA SER A 481 15.27 7.48 -41.48
C SER A 481 14.92 8.74 -40.70
N LEU A 482 15.88 9.58 -40.35
CA LEU A 482 15.65 10.88 -39.71
C LEU A 482 14.85 11.83 -40.62
N MET A 483 15.14 11.84 -41.95
CA MET A 483 14.34 12.62 -42.90
C MET A 483 12.91 12.09 -43.02
N GLN A 484 12.71 10.77 -43.01
CA GLN A 484 11.38 10.15 -43.00
C GLN A 484 10.64 10.44 -41.69
N TYR A 485 11.32 10.33 -40.57
CA TYR A 485 10.79 10.70 -39.26
C TYR A 485 10.36 12.17 -39.22
N SER A 486 11.24 13.09 -39.61
CA SER A 486 10.95 14.53 -39.61
C SER A 486 9.77 14.90 -40.52
N ASN A 487 9.54 14.15 -41.59
CA ASN A 487 8.37 14.37 -42.46
C ASN A 487 7.14 13.60 -42.00
N GLY A 488 7.30 12.36 -41.51
CA GLY A 488 6.21 11.48 -41.10
C GLY A 488 5.62 11.83 -39.75
N THR A 489 6.26 12.68 -38.95
CA THR A 489 5.77 13.19 -37.68
C THR A 489 5.10 14.56 -37.80
N LYS A 490 5.07 15.19 -38.96
CA LYS A 490 4.27 16.41 -39.19
C LYS A 490 2.81 16.06 -39.27
N THR A 491 1.96 16.90 -38.66
CA THR A 491 0.49 16.75 -38.68
C THR A 491 -0.19 18.00 -39.20
N ASP A 492 -1.27 17.82 -39.95
CA ASP A 492 -2.17 18.89 -40.39
C ASP A 492 -3.29 19.17 -39.37
N ASN A 493 -3.27 18.50 -38.21
CA ASN A 493 -4.24 18.70 -37.17
C ASN A 493 -4.14 20.11 -36.55
N LYS A 494 -5.16 20.94 -36.80
CA LYS A 494 -5.20 22.34 -36.33
C LYS A 494 -5.18 22.50 -34.79
N THR A 495 -5.48 21.45 -34.06
CA THR A 495 -5.43 21.46 -32.59
C THR A 495 -4.09 21.00 -32.06
N ALA A 496 -3.21 20.43 -32.89
CA ALA A 496 -1.91 19.96 -32.46
C ALA A 496 -0.96 21.12 -32.18
N GLU A 497 -0.29 21.05 -31.05
CA GLU A 497 0.74 21.98 -30.60
C GLU A 497 1.98 21.20 -30.20
N LYS A 498 3.14 21.59 -30.70
CA LYS A 498 4.42 20.93 -30.39
C LYS A 498 4.86 21.21 -28.97
N PHE A 499 5.46 20.20 -28.35
CA PHE A 499 6.19 20.37 -27.10
C PHE A 499 7.51 19.62 -27.15
N SER A 500 8.51 20.12 -26.43
CA SER A 500 9.74 19.38 -26.13
C SER A 500 9.64 18.75 -24.76
N ALA A 501 10.31 17.62 -24.54
CA ALA A 501 10.38 16.96 -23.26
C ALA A 501 11.81 16.50 -22.96
N TYR A 502 12.20 16.58 -21.70
CA TYR A 502 13.46 16.07 -21.18
C TYR A 502 13.27 15.52 -19.77
N ALA A 503 13.89 14.40 -19.44
CA ALA A 503 13.76 13.77 -18.15
C ALA A 503 15.02 13.99 -17.29
N LEU A 504 14.84 14.48 -16.08
CA LEU A 504 15.87 14.60 -15.06
C LEU A 504 15.41 13.93 -13.78
N ASN A 505 16.33 13.68 -12.85
CA ASN A 505 16.02 13.12 -11.56
C ASN A 505 16.17 14.15 -10.43
N THR A 506 15.33 14.05 -9.41
CA THR A 506 15.53 14.78 -8.16
C THR A 506 16.81 14.32 -7.47
N ILE A 507 17.40 15.20 -6.67
CA ILE A 507 18.58 14.85 -5.87
C ILE A 507 18.08 14.10 -4.63
N PRO A 508 18.65 12.92 -4.29
CA PRO A 508 18.28 12.20 -3.07
C PRO A 508 18.44 13.07 -1.83
N GLY A 509 17.43 13.09 -0.98
CA GLY A 509 17.37 13.84 0.28
C GLY A 509 16.44 13.13 1.26
N GLU A 510 15.48 13.85 1.83
CA GLU A 510 14.43 13.26 2.68
C GLU A 510 13.45 12.38 1.89
N ALA A 511 13.31 12.64 0.57
CA ALA A 511 12.49 11.85 -0.33
C ALA A 511 13.35 10.94 -1.25
N LYS A 512 12.73 9.87 -1.75
CA LYS A 512 13.30 8.99 -2.79
C LYS A 512 13.62 9.83 -4.06
N SER A 513 14.75 9.55 -4.71
CA SER A 513 15.05 10.17 -6.01
C SER A 513 14.08 9.65 -7.05
N GLU A 514 13.47 10.55 -7.82
CA GLU A 514 12.48 10.21 -8.82
C GLU A 514 12.63 11.05 -10.07
N GLU A 515 12.06 10.56 -11.15
CA GLU A 515 12.12 11.22 -12.45
C GLU A 515 11.17 12.41 -12.49
N VAL A 516 11.65 13.50 -13.08
CA VAL A 516 10.92 14.75 -13.31
C VAL A 516 10.92 15.02 -14.80
N VAL A 517 9.74 15.11 -15.40
CA VAL A 517 9.61 15.47 -16.80
C VAL A 517 9.58 16.98 -16.94
N LEU A 518 10.52 17.52 -17.74
CA LEU A 518 10.56 18.91 -18.10
C LEU A 518 9.86 19.08 -19.45
N TYR A 519 8.82 19.91 -19.49
CA TYR A 519 8.08 20.25 -20.69
C TYR A 519 8.51 21.61 -21.23
N GLY A 520 8.97 21.63 -22.47
CA GLY A 520 9.21 22.83 -23.26
C GLY A 520 7.98 23.16 -24.09
N VAL A 521 7.33 24.28 -23.82
CA VAL A 521 6.02 24.62 -24.38
C VAL A 521 6.12 25.90 -25.21
N GLU A 522 5.26 26.02 -26.22
CA GLU A 522 5.20 27.23 -27.04
C GLU A 522 4.81 28.45 -26.19
N PRO A 523 5.37 29.64 -26.45
CA PRO A 523 5.09 30.86 -25.66
C PRO A 523 3.59 31.20 -25.60
N ASP A 524 2.87 30.95 -26.68
CA ASP A 524 1.43 31.21 -26.83
C ASP A 524 0.61 29.91 -26.77
N SER A 525 0.99 28.97 -25.92
CA SER A 525 0.36 27.66 -25.80
C SER A 525 -1.15 27.78 -25.57
N LYS A 526 -1.90 26.97 -26.34
CA LYS A 526 -3.35 26.81 -26.16
C LYS A 526 -3.69 25.92 -24.99
N TYR A 527 -2.74 25.10 -24.54
CA TYR A 527 -2.89 24.05 -23.53
C TYR A 527 -2.33 24.48 -22.19
N ILE A 528 -1.14 25.03 -22.13
CA ILE A 528 -0.48 25.44 -20.91
C ILE A 528 -0.44 26.98 -20.84
N LYS A 529 -1.39 27.54 -20.11
CA LYS A 529 -1.56 28.99 -19.97
C LYS A 529 -0.72 29.49 -18.79
N ALA A 530 0.59 29.60 -19.00
CA ALA A 530 1.52 30.16 -18.02
C ALA A 530 2.42 31.19 -18.71
N ASP A 531 2.78 32.24 -17.98
CA ASP A 531 3.79 33.23 -18.47
C ASP A 531 5.21 32.65 -18.28
N LEU A 532 5.63 31.88 -19.28
CA LEU A 532 6.87 31.09 -19.29
C LEU A 532 8.13 31.90 -19.58
N GLY A 533 8.18 33.22 -19.40
CA GLY A 533 9.37 34.04 -19.65
C GLY A 533 10.68 33.43 -19.10
N ASP A 534 11.52 34.19 -18.39
CA ASP A 534 12.85 33.70 -17.94
C ASP A 534 12.85 32.71 -16.76
N GLY A 535 11.67 32.31 -16.22
CA GLY A 535 11.54 31.35 -15.12
C GLY A 535 11.05 29.98 -15.58
N VAL A 536 10.83 29.11 -14.60
CA VAL A 536 10.15 27.83 -14.79
C VAL A 536 8.91 27.77 -13.90
N TYR A 537 7.89 27.08 -14.38
CA TYR A 537 6.75 26.69 -13.56
C TYR A 537 6.91 25.24 -13.13
N ILE A 538 6.51 24.93 -11.91
CA ILE A 538 6.48 23.55 -11.42
C ILE A 538 5.03 23.07 -11.29
N SER A 539 4.79 21.78 -11.42
CA SER A 539 3.45 21.20 -11.22
C SER A 539 3.01 21.35 -9.76
N THR A 540 1.70 21.36 -9.50
CA THR A 540 1.14 21.30 -8.15
C THR A 540 1.69 20.10 -7.37
N ALA A 541 1.79 18.95 -8.02
CA ALA A 541 2.39 17.74 -7.43
C ALA A 541 3.86 17.96 -6.98
N TYR A 542 4.66 18.68 -7.78
CA TYR A 542 6.05 19.02 -7.40
C TYR A 542 6.08 19.98 -6.21
N ALA A 543 5.28 21.06 -6.27
CA ALA A 543 5.22 22.09 -5.23
C ALA A 543 4.81 21.49 -3.88
N ASP A 544 3.76 20.68 -3.87
CA ASP A 544 3.23 20.06 -2.65
C ASP A 544 4.19 19.04 -2.05
N LYS A 545 4.80 18.19 -2.89
CA LYS A 545 5.73 17.17 -2.42
C LYS A 545 6.96 17.77 -1.78
N TYR A 546 7.64 18.65 -2.49
CA TYR A 546 8.93 19.22 -2.08
C TYR A 546 8.81 20.56 -1.34
N GLN A 547 7.58 21.06 -1.12
CA GLN A 547 7.30 22.34 -0.45
C GLN A 547 8.07 23.50 -1.09
N VAL A 548 8.04 23.57 -2.42
CA VAL A 548 8.69 24.61 -3.18
C VAL A 548 7.70 25.73 -3.50
N GLU A 549 8.08 26.96 -3.17
CA GLU A 549 7.28 28.14 -3.42
C GLU A 549 7.84 28.98 -4.61
N PRO A 550 7.00 29.81 -5.24
CA PRO A 550 7.49 30.77 -6.24
C PRO A 550 8.61 31.65 -5.69
N GLY A 551 9.75 31.71 -6.38
CA GLY A 551 10.96 32.40 -5.96
C GLY A 551 12.11 31.49 -5.56
N ASP A 552 11.82 30.25 -5.20
CA ASP A 552 12.80 29.23 -4.83
C ASP A 552 13.62 28.74 -6.02
N LYS A 553 14.69 27.99 -5.71
CA LYS A 553 15.54 27.32 -6.71
C LYS A 553 15.40 25.83 -6.54
N ILE A 554 15.12 25.14 -7.64
CA ILE A 554 15.15 23.67 -7.73
C ILE A 554 16.41 23.21 -8.44
N THR A 555 17.00 22.12 -7.98
CA THR A 555 18.18 21.50 -8.62
C THR A 555 17.87 20.07 -8.96
N LEU A 556 18.01 19.72 -10.23
CA LEU A 556 17.80 18.40 -10.80
C LEU A 556 19.12 17.86 -11.36
N LYS A 557 19.23 16.55 -11.52
CA LYS A 557 20.44 15.88 -12.03
C LYS A 557 20.12 14.92 -13.15
N GLU A 558 21.09 14.63 -14.01
CA GLU A 558 21.03 13.51 -14.96
C GLU A 558 21.00 12.17 -14.21
N LYS A 559 20.25 11.20 -14.75
CA LYS A 559 20.12 9.87 -14.14
C LYS A 559 21.46 9.15 -14.04
N TYR A 560 22.26 9.18 -15.11
CA TYR A 560 23.50 8.42 -15.25
C TYR A 560 24.76 9.28 -15.18
N GLU A 561 24.63 10.61 -15.25
CA GLU A 561 25.72 11.57 -15.24
C GLU A 561 25.76 12.38 -13.93
N ARG A 562 26.89 13.07 -13.70
CA ARG A 562 27.02 13.97 -12.54
C ARG A 562 26.53 15.39 -12.80
N LYS A 563 26.01 15.66 -14.00
CA LYS A 563 25.58 17.00 -14.41
C LYS A 563 24.31 17.40 -13.66
N ARG A 564 24.30 18.64 -13.18
CA ARG A 564 23.18 19.21 -12.42
C ARG A 564 22.69 20.48 -13.08
N TYR A 565 21.39 20.69 -13.04
CA TYR A 565 20.73 21.87 -13.57
C TYR A 565 19.94 22.55 -12.47
N THR A 566 20.07 23.89 -12.38
CA THR A 566 19.37 24.68 -11.36
C THR A 566 18.44 25.67 -12.04
N PHE A 567 17.17 25.65 -11.64
CA PHE A 567 16.13 26.50 -12.21
C PHE A 567 15.52 27.37 -11.10
N LYS A 568 15.16 28.62 -11.44
CA LYS A 568 14.41 29.50 -10.55
C LYS A 568 12.92 29.33 -10.82
N VAL A 569 12.15 28.99 -9.78
CA VAL A 569 10.71 28.80 -9.88
C VAL A 569 10.02 30.16 -9.95
N LYS A 570 9.23 30.38 -10.99
CA LYS A 570 8.43 31.59 -11.21
C LYS A 570 7.01 31.42 -10.65
N GLY A 571 6.47 30.20 -10.75
CA GLY A 571 5.11 29.91 -10.33
C GLY A 571 4.82 28.42 -10.26
N VAL A 572 3.61 28.10 -9.81
CA VAL A 572 3.05 26.75 -9.78
C VAL A 572 1.96 26.66 -10.86
N TYR A 573 2.00 25.61 -11.67
CA TYR A 573 0.99 25.28 -12.66
C TYR A 573 0.09 24.18 -12.14
N ASP A 574 -1.22 24.36 -12.26
CA ASP A 574 -2.20 23.38 -11.75
C ASP A 574 -2.20 22.11 -12.59
N TYR A 575 -1.36 21.17 -12.16
CA TYR A 575 -1.19 19.85 -12.77
C TYR A 575 -0.77 18.85 -11.70
N SER A 576 -1.67 17.90 -11.41
CA SER A 576 -1.49 16.88 -10.38
C SER A 576 -1.02 15.52 -10.93
N GLY A 577 -1.04 15.36 -12.26
CA GLY A 577 -0.80 14.06 -12.92
C GLY A 577 0.62 13.55 -12.83
N ALA A 578 1.62 14.43 -12.69
CA ALA A 578 3.03 14.05 -12.55
C ALA A 578 3.86 15.17 -11.92
N ILE A 579 5.01 14.78 -11.39
CA ILE A 579 6.04 15.74 -10.95
C ILE A 579 6.73 16.30 -12.18
N SER A 580 6.42 17.54 -12.53
CA SER A 580 6.82 18.14 -13.79
C SER A 580 7.30 19.57 -13.64
N VAL A 581 8.10 20.02 -14.61
CA VAL A 581 8.59 21.39 -14.75
C VAL A 581 8.23 21.89 -16.14
N PHE A 582 7.72 23.11 -16.23
CA PHE A 582 7.30 23.74 -17.47
C PHE A 582 8.16 24.97 -17.75
N MET A 583 8.64 25.10 -18.96
CA MET A 583 9.43 26.23 -19.45
C MET A 583 9.14 26.50 -20.94
N SER A 584 9.66 27.58 -21.49
CA SER A 584 9.53 27.80 -22.92
C SER A 584 10.32 26.75 -23.70
N ARG A 585 9.80 26.34 -24.88
CA ARG A 585 10.41 25.30 -25.72
C ARG A 585 11.84 25.70 -26.13
N ASP A 586 12.03 26.94 -26.51
CA ASP A 586 13.36 27.44 -26.92
C ASP A 586 14.36 27.33 -25.77
N LYS A 587 13.97 27.69 -24.56
CA LYS A 587 14.83 27.60 -23.39
C LYS A 587 15.17 26.16 -23.04
N LEU A 588 14.22 25.22 -23.13
CA LEU A 588 14.47 23.80 -22.91
C LEU A 588 15.45 23.27 -23.95
N ASN A 589 15.19 23.53 -25.23
CA ASN A 589 16.02 23.06 -26.33
C ASN A 589 17.48 23.62 -26.23
N GLU A 590 17.62 24.90 -25.88
CA GLU A 590 18.93 25.53 -25.63
C GLU A 590 19.64 24.91 -24.42
N THR A 591 18.94 24.73 -23.31
CA THR A 591 19.51 24.19 -22.05
C THR A 591 20.11 22.81 -22.22
N PHE A 592 19.47 21.97 -23.05
CA PHE A 592 19.87 20.57 -23.29
C PHE A 592 20.50 20.29 -24.62
N ASP A 593 20.79 21.34 -25.39
CA ASP A 593 21.44 21.26 -26.74
C ASP A 593 20.69 20.35 -27.72
N LEU A 594 19.37 20.45 -27.75
CA LEU A 594 18.49 19.59 -28.56
C LEU A 594 18.22 20.10 -29.97
N GLY A 595 18.75 21.29 -30.33
CA GLY A 595 18.43 21.95 -31.56
C GLY A 595 17.13 22.78 -31.52
N SER A 596 17.10 23.90 -32.25
CA SER A 596 15.99 24.88 -32.18
C SER A 596 14.63 24.30 -32.60
N ASP A 597 14.63 23.38 -33.57
CA ASP A 597 13.42 22.80 -34.13
C ASP A 597 12.96 21.49 -33.45
N TYR A 598 13.70 21.05 -32.44
CA TYR A 598 13.38 19.81 -31.70
C TYR A 598 12.02 19.89 -31.01
N TYR A 599 11.29 18.80 -31.08
CA TYR A 599 10.06 18.55 -30.33
C TYR A 599 9.90 17.05 -30.04
N ALA A 600 9.37 16.75 -28.85
CA ALA A 600 9.18 15.38 -28.38
C ALA A 600 7.76 14.85 -28.63
N GLY A 601 6.83 15.73 -28.97
CA GLY A 601 5.45 15.32 -29.17
C GLY A 601 4.45 16.42 -29.44
N TYR A 602 3.18 16.07 -29.35
CA TYR A 602 2.07 16.97 -29.58
C TYR A 602 1.02 16.91 -28.47
N PHE A 603 0.58 18.07 -28.01
CA PHE A 603 -0.70 18.23 -27.33
C PHE A 603 -1.82 18.40 -28.37
N ALA A 604 -2.95 17.72 -28.22
CA ALA A 604 -4.06 17.84 -29.15
C ALA A 604 -5.40 17.64 -28.44
N ASN A 605 -6.46 18.35 -28.92
CA ASN A 605 -7.82 18.17 -28.46
C ASN A 605 -8.63 17.20 -29.34
N THR A 606 -8.09 16.83 -30.50
CA THR A 606 -8.66 15.85 -31.42
C THR A 606 -7.61 14.82 -31.81
N LYS A 607 -8.03 13.60 -32.10
CA LYS A 607 -7.12 12.51 -32.48
C LYS A 607 -6.30 12.90 -33.71
N ILE A 608 -5.00 12.72 -33.62
CA ILE A 608 -4.08 12.82 -34.76
C ILE A 608 -4.15 11.49 -35.53
N LYS A 609 -4.35 11.54 -36.85
CA LYS A 609 -4.54 10.37 -37.71
C LYS A 609 -3.54 10.27 -38.85
N ASP A 610 -2.76 11.30 -39.06
CA ASP A 610 -1.81 11.50 -40.16
C ASP A 610 -0.36 11.22 -39.78
N ILE A 611 -0.09 10.88 -38.51
CA ILE A 611 1.19 10.37 -38.05
C ILE A 611 1.12 8.83 -38.02
N ASP A 612 2.12 8.19 -38.58
CA ASP A 612 2.24 6.72 -38.59
C ASP A 612 2.43 6.19 -37.17
N GLU A 613 1.72 5.10 -36.80
CA GLU A 613 1.79 4.48 -35.47
C GLU A 613 3.22 4.13 -35.04
N LYS A 614 4.13 3.85 -36.00
CA LYS A 614 5.53 3.55 -35.73
C LYS A 614 6.34 4.71 -35.15
N TYR A 615 5.86 5.95 -35.29
CA TYR A 615 6.47 7.15 -34.73
C TYR A 615 5.82 7.63 -33.44
N ILE A 616 4.79 6.93 -32.98
CA ILE A 616 4.08 7.25 -31.75
C ILE A 616 4.53 6.27 -30.66
N GLY A 617 5.35 6.73 -29.75
CA GLY A 617 5.81 5.94 -28.59
C GLY A 617 4.68 5.70 -27.60
N SER A 618 3.94 6.76 -27.23
CA SER A 618 2.78 6.62 -26.34
C SER A 618 1.76 7.72 -26.57
N VAL A 619 0.51 7.43 -26.18
CA VAL A 619 -0.58 8.42 -26.16
C VAL A 619 -1.20 8.42 -24.79
N VAL A 620 -1.09 9.55 -24.08
CA VAL A 620 -1.81 9.76 -22.82
C VAL A 620 -3.15 10.40 -23.16
N ASP A 621 -4.21 9.62 -22.97
CA ASP A 621 -5.60 10.04 -23.15
C ASP A 621 -6.47 9.52 -22.01
N LEU A 622 -7.76 9.81 -22.04
CA LEU A 622 -8.70 9.35 -21.01
C LEU A 622 -8.72 7.81 -20.89
N GLU A 623 -8.52 7.09 -21.98
CA GLU A 623 -8.46 5.62 -21.95
C GLU A 623 -7.22 5.11 -21.22
N ALA A 624 -6.05 5.74 -21.47
CA ALA A 624 -4.81 5.44 -20.78
C ALA A 624 -4.93 5.70 -19.27
N LEU A 625 -5.54 6.83 -18.87
CA LEU A 625 -5.78 7.14 -17.46
C LEU A 625 -6.77 6.17 -16.80
N THR A 626 -7.79 5.72 -17.55
CA THR A 626 -8.76 4.72 -17.06
C THR A 626 -8.12 3.33 -16.87
N LYS A 627 -7.03 3.01 -17.57
CA LYS A 627 -6.24 1.77 -17.31
C LYS A 627 -5.71 1.75 -15.88
N VAL A 628 -5.15 2.86 -15.41
CA VAL A 628 -4.64 3.00 -14.04
C VAL A 628 -5.74 2.72 -13.02
N SER A 629 -6.89 3.34 -13.19
CA SER A 629 -8.06 3.15 -12.33
C SER A 629 -8.49 1.69 -12.24
N ARG A 630 -8.72 1.05 -13.38
CA ARG A 630 -9.15 -0.36 -13.43
C ARG A 630 -8.15 -1.29 -12.76
N GLN A 631 -6.87 -1.09 -12.99
CA GLN A 631 -5.84 -1.94 -12.40
C GLN A 631 -5.76 -1.78 -10.89
N LEU A 632 -5.87 -0.55 -10.38
CA LEU A 632 -5.88 -0.28 -8.94
C LEU A 632 -7.11 -0.87 -8.25
N ASP A 633 -8.30 -0.74 -8.85
CA ASP A 633 -9.54 -1.31 -8.30
C ASP A 633 -9.44 -2.83 -8.16
N VAL A 634 -8.90 -3.51 -9.16
CA VAL A 634 -8.73 -4.97 -9.13
C VAL A 634 -7.66 -5.38 -8.13
N SER A 635 -6.54 -4.68 -8.10
CA SER A 635 -5.40 -5.00 -7.21
C SER A 635 -5.72 -4.71 -5.74
N MET A 636 -6.39 -3.60 -5.44
CA MET A 636 -6.56 -3.09 -4.07
C MET A 636 -7.95 -3.34 -3.46
N GLY A 637 -9.01 -3.55 -4.27
CA GLY A 637 -10.38 -3.61 -3.78
C GLY A 637 -10.61 -4.69 -2.71
N ASN A 638 -10.10 -5.89 -2.92
CA ASN A 638 -10.20 -6.99 -1.95
C ASN A 638 -9.39 -6.73 -0.67
N MET A 639 -8.25 -6.06 -0.78
CA MET A 639 -7.38 -5.71 0.33
C MET A 639 -8.06 -4.70 1.27
N MET A 640 -8.66 -3.64 0.72
CA MET A 640 -9.32 -2.61 1.53
C MET A 640 -10.50 -3.18 2.33
N GLY A 641 -11.26 -4.13 1.77
CA GLY A 641 -12.29 -4.84 2.49
C GLY A 641 -11.78 -5.59 3.72
N LEU A 642 -10.62 -6.25 3.61
CA LEU A 642 -9.97 -6.92 4.74
C LEU A 642 -9.48 -5.94 5.81
N VAL A 643 -8.85 -4.85 5.41
CA VAL A 643 -8.36 -3.80 6.33
C VAL A 643 -9.52 -3.18 7.09
N ASN A 644 -10.62 -2.83 6.43
CA ASN A 644 -11.81 -2.27 7.05
C ASN A 644 -12.46 -3.26 8.02
N GLY A 645 -12.61 -4.53 7.64
CA GLY A 645 -13.14 -5.57 8.52
C GLY A 645 -12.28 -5.75 9.79
N PHE A 646 -10.97 -5.72 9.63
CA PHE A 646 -10.02 -5.79 10.74
C PHE A 646 -10.08 -4.55 11.63
N ALA A 647 -10.17 -3.35 11.06
CA ALA A 647 -10.33 -2.10 11.78
C ALA A 647 -11.61 -2.09 12.64
N ILE A 648 -12.75 -2.47 12.07
CA ILE A 648 -14.03 -2.57 12.79
C ILE A 648 -13.94 -3.58 13.94
N MET A 649 -13.29 -4.72 13.72
CA MET A 649 -13.10 -5.73 14.77
C MET A 649 -12.28 -5.18 15.95
N ILE A 650 -11.15 -4.52 15.69
CA ILE A 650 -10.33 -3.88 16.72
C ILE A 650 -11.13 -2.80 17.43
N TYR A 651 -11.85 -1.98 16.68
CA TYR A 651 -12.69 -0.92 17.20
C TYR A 651 -13.72 -1.46 18.23
N MET A 652 -14.46 -2.52 17.87
CA MET A 652 -15.41 -3.18 18.79
C MET A 652 -14.73 -3.67 20.06
N ILE A 653 -13.56 -4.26 19.93
CA ILE A 653 -12.83 -4.83 21.08
C ILE A 653 -12.34 -3.74 22.02
N VAL A 654 -11.78 -2.67 21.47
CA VAL A 654 -11.27 -1.54 22.28
C VAL A 654 -12.41 -0.88 23.05
N ILE A 655 -13.52 -0.54 22.39
CA ILE A 655 -14.68 0.05 23.05
C ILE A 655 -15.23 -0.89 24.12
N TYR A 656 -15.38 -2.19 23.81
CA TYR A 656 -15.86 -3.16 24.79
C TYR A 656 -14.98 -3.23 26.04
N LEU A 657 -13.65 -3.31 25.85
CA LEU A 657 -12.73 -3.40 26.99
C LEU A 657 -12.74 -2.15 27.86
N LEU A 658 -12.77 -0.98 27.23
CA LEU A 658 -12.73 0.31 27.94
C LEU A 658 -14.08 0.60 28.65
N SER A 659 -15.20 0.38 27.98
CA SER A 659 -16.52 0.51 28.60
C SER A 659 -16.73 -0.46 29.74
N LYS A 660 -16.28 -1.72 29.58
CA LYS A 660 -16.30 -2.71 30.68
C LYS A 660 -15.59 -2.20 31.94
N ILE A 661 -14.45 -1.53 31.77
CA ILE A 661 -13.67 -0.95 32.89
C ILE A 661 -14.48 0.12 33.60
N ILE A 662 -15.25 0.95 32.89
CA ILE A 662 -16.10 1.98 33.48
C ILE A 662 -17.17 1.35 34.37
N ILE A 663 -17.84 0.31 33.89
CA ILE A 663 -18.87 -0.42 34.68
C ILE A 663 -18.27 -1.09 35.92
N GLU A 664 -17.16 -1.80 35.77
CA GLU A 664 -16.47 -2.46 36.88
C GLU A 664 -16.01 -1.46 37.95
N LYS A 665 -15.58 -0.27 37.56
CA LYS A 665 -15.20 0.79 38.52
C LYS A 665 -16.38 1.38 39.25
N ASN A 666 -17.56 1.39 38.65
CA ASN A 666 -18.78 1.89 39.25
C ASN A 666 -19.62 0.77 39.89
N ALA A 667 -19.13 -0.49 39.99
CA ALA A 667 -19.89 -1.63 40.49
C ALA A 667 -20.43 -1.41 41.91
N GLN A 668 -19.64 -0.81 42.78
CA GLN A 668 -20.08 -0.46 44.16
C GLN A 668 -21.24 0.56 44.16
N SER A 669 -21.14 1.61 43.33
CA SER A 669 -22.21 2.62 43.21
C SER A 669 -23.47 2.01 42.57
N ILE A 670 -23.30 1.09 41.61
CA ILE A 670 -24.41 0.32 40.99
C ILE A 670 -25.08 -0.57 42.01
N SER A 671 -24.31 -1.30 42.84
CA SER A 671 -24.81 -2.13 43.92
C SER A 671 -25.58 -1.31 44.93
N MET A 672 -25.06 -0.17 45.38
CA MET A 672 -25.75 0.75 46.29
C MET A 672 -27.07 1.26 45.67
N THR A 673 -27.10 1.59 44.41
CA THR A 673 -28.31 2.05 43.71
C THR A 673 -29.36 0.92 43.63
N LYS A 674 -28.93 -0.35 43.46
CA LYS A 674 -29.84 -1.52 43.56
C LYS A 674 -30.45 -1.69 44.94
N ILE A 675 -29.64 -1.52 45.99
CA ILE A 675 -30.13 -1.59 47.40
C ILE A 675 -31.15 -0.49 47.65
N LEU A 676 -31.00 0.69 47.06
CA LEU A 676 -31.97 1.79 47.15
C LEU A 676 -33.27 1.54 46.36
N GLY A 677 -33.43 0.37 45.73
CA GLY A 677 -34.67 -0.04 45.08
C GLY A 677 -34.78 0.35 43.58
N TYR A 678 -33.74 0.89 42.98
CA TYR A 678 -33.76 1.21 41.53
C TYR A 678 -33.75 -0.08 40.70
N THR A 679 -34.55 -0.08 39.65
CA THR A 679 -34.60 -1.18 38.68
C THR A 679 -33.35 -1.22 37.82
N ASN A 680 -33.02 -2.39 37.26
CA ASN A 680 -31.88 -2.53 36.35
C ASN A 680 -31.99 -1.59 35.12
N GLY A 681 -33.21 -1.28 34.67
CA GLY A 681 -33.44 -0.35 33.57
C GLY A 681 -33.09 1.11 33.92
N GLU A 682 -33.48 1.56 35.12
CA GLU A 682 -33.16 2.89 35.65
C GLU A 682 -31.65 3.05 35.89
N ILE A 683 -31.02 2.03 36.45
CA ILE A 683 -29.56 1.99 36.65
C ILE A 683 -28.82 2.03 35.33
N SER A 684 -29.26 1.25 34.33
CA SER A 684 -28.73 1.29 32.99
C SER A 684 -28.86 2.68 32.38
N ARG A 685 -30.02 3.32 32.50
CA ARG A 685 -30.27 4.67 32.04
C ARG A 685 -29.38 5.73 32.73
N LEU A 686 -28.94 5.48 33.95
CA LEU A 686 -28.00 6.37 34.66
C LEU A 686 -26.55 6.20 34.20
N TYR A 687 -26.06 5.00 33.97
CA TYR A 687 -24.67 4.72 33.69
C TYR A 687 -24.40 4.59 32.17
N ILE A 688 -25.15 3.74 31.46
CA ILE A 688 -24.94 3.50 30.04
C ILE A 688 -25.27 4.76 29.21
N MET A 689 -26.38 5.44 29.55
CA MET A 689 -26.74 6.67 28.84
C MET A 689 -25.73 7.83 29.09
N SER A 690 -25.15 7.88 30.31
CA SER A 690 -24.09 8.83 30.61
C SER A 690 -22.85 8.56 29.81
N THR A 691 -22.44 7.31 29.67
CA THR A 691 -21.31 6.89 28.84
C THR A 691 -21.61 7.13 27.36
N MET A 692 -22.84 6.87 26.89
CA MET A 692 -23.26 7.12 25.51
C MET A 692 -23.11 8.60 25.13
N VAL A 693 -23.56 9.52 25.98
CA VAL A 693 -23.41 10.96 25.73
C VAL A 693 -21.92 11.34 25.63
N VAL A 694 -21.09 10.78 26.51
CA VAL A 694 -19.64 11.05 26.48
C VAL A 694 -19.03 10.46 25.22
N VAL A 695 -19.34 9.22 24.83
CA VAL A 695 -18.84 8.59 23.61
C VAL A 695 -19.23 9.38 22.36
N VAL A 696 -20.46 9.88 22.28
CA VAL A 696 -20.87 10.72 21.14
C VAL A 696 -20.03 12.01 21.08
N ILE A 697 -19.78 12.64 22.22
CA ILE A 697 -18.93 13.83 22.28
C ILE A 697 -17.49 13.47 21.91
N GLU A 698 -16.98 12.36 22.42
CA GLU A 698 -15.60 11.90 22.13
C GLU A 698 -15.42 11.54 20.67
N LEU A 699 -16.41 10.88 20.04
CA LEU A 699 -16.40 10.59 18.59
C LEU A 699 -16.33 11.89 17.77
N LEU A 700 -17.10 12.91 18.12
CA LEU A 700 -17.06 14.18 17.40
C LEU A 700 -15.76 14.96 17.63
N LEU A 701 -15.24 14.93 18.85
CA LEU A 701 -13.99 15.61 19.20
C LEU A 701 -12.75 14.90 18.66
N SER A 702 -12.82 13.61 18.38
CA SER A 702 -11.70 12.85 17.82
C SER A 702 -11.44 13.18 16.35
N LEU A 703 -12.48 13.45 15.56
CA LEU A 703 -12.37 13.66 14.11
C LEU A 703 -11.34 14.75 13.70
N PRO A 704 -11.34 15.96 14.27
CA PRO A 704 -10.33 16.97 13.90
C PRO A 704 -8.90 16.55 14.31
N ILE A 705 -8.75 15.85 15.42
CA ILE A 705 -7.44 15.34 15.87
C ILE A 705 -6.94 14.27 14.90
N GLU A 706 -7.80 13.36 14.52
CA GLU A 706 -7.51 12.26 13.60
C GLU A 706 -7.16 12.80 12.21
N THR A 707 -7.85 13.85 11.75
CA THR A 707 -7.53 14.53 10.49
C THR A 707 -6.11 15.08 10.50
N VAL A 708 -5.69 15.77 11.57
CA VAL A 708 -4.33 16.29 11.69
C VAL A 708 -3.30 15.16 11.71
N VAL A 709 -3.56 14.11 12.49
CA VAL A 709 -2.66 12.94 12.57
C VAL A 709 -2.56 12.23 11.23
N MET A 710 -3.70 12.04 10.53
CA MET A 710 -3.73 11.37 9.24
C MET A 710 -3.00 12.18 8.17
N ASN A 711 -3.11 13.49 8.14
CA ASN A 711 -2.33 14.37 7.26
C ASN A 711 -0.82 14.13 7.42
N VAL A 712 -0.35 14.06 8.68
CA VAL A 712 1.08 13.79 8.94
C VAL A 712 1.49 12.40 8.48
N ILE A 713 0.68 11.38 8.82
CA ILE A 713 0.95 9.99 8.44
C ILE A 713 0.98 9.83 6.92
N PHE A 714 -0.04 10.35 6.23
CA PHE A 714 -0.18 10.27 4.78
C PHE A 714 0.98 10.97 4.08
N ARG A 715 1.37 12.13 4.55
CA ARG A 715 2.51 12.86 4.01
C ARG A 715 3.82 12.09 4.13
N VAL A 716 4.12 11.53 5.31
CA VAL A 716 5.32 10.71 5.52
C VAL A 716 5.32 9.50 4.57
N MET A 717 4.16 8.84 4.42
CA MET A 717 4.00 7.71 3.51
C MET A 717 4.27 8.12 2.06
N MET A 718 3.72 9.25 1.60
CA MET A 718 3.94 9.76 0.24
C MET A 718 5.41 10.10 -0.02
N MET A 719 6.11 10.68 0.96
CA MET A 719 7.52 11.06 0.83
C MET A 719 8.47 9.86 0.74
N GLU A 720 8.22 8.81 1.51
CA GLU A 720 9.14 7.69 1.67
C GLU A 720 8.85 6.51 0.73
N SER A 721 7.58 6.26 0.40
CA SER A 721 7.18 4.99 -0.22
C SER A 721 6.74 5.11 -1.68
N LEU A 722 6.25 6.28 -2.13
CA LEU A 722 5.64 6.42 -3.45
C LEU A 722 6.39 7.42 -4.35
N THR A 723 6.53 7.06 -5.62
CA THR A 723 6.89 7.98 -6.70
C THR A 723 5.67 8.82 -7.09
N GLY A 724 5.87 10.09 -7.45
CA GLY A 724 4.76 11.01 -7.68
C GLY A 724 4.21 11.61 -6.38
N TRP A 725 3.07 12.25 -6.45
CA TRP A 725 2.39 12.88 -5.34
C TRP A 725 0.88 12.75 -5.49
N ILE A 726 0.22 12.29 -4.46
CA ILE A 726 -1.24 12.27 -4.36
C ILE A 726 -1.61 13.21 -3.22
N THR A 727 -2.39 14.23 -3.52
CA THR A 727 -2.86 15.16 -2.50
C THR A 727 -3.91 14.49 -1.63
N LEU A 728 -3.77 14.62 -0.32
CA LEU A 728 -4.74 14.06 0.60
C LEU A 728 -6.07 14.81 0.48
N TRP A 729 -7.05 14.13 -0.06
CA TRP A 729 -8.44 14.59 -0.07
C TRP A 729 -9.32 13.69 0.78
N ILE A 730 -10.14 14.28 1.64
CA ILE A 730 -10.99 13.54 2.57
C ILE A 730 -12.44 13.80 2.22
N ASP A 731 -13.13 12.80 1.70
CA ASP A 731 -14.58 12.89 1.48
C ASP A 731 -15.30 13.13 2.81
N PRO A 732 -16.11 14.18 2.94
CA PRO A 732 -16.90 14.44 4.14
C PRO A 732 -17.78 13.24 4.58
N LYS A 733 -18.15 12.36 3.66
CA LYS A 733 -18.89 11.13 3.96
C LYS A 733 -18.12 10.20 4.89
N ILE A 734 -16.79 10.15 4.81
CA ILE A 734 -15.94 9.33 5.67
C ILE A 734 -16.15 9.68 7.13
N TYR A 735 -16.25 10.96 7.46
CA TYR A 735 -16.50 11.39 8.83
C TYR A 735 -17.85 10.90 9.35
N VAL A 736 -18.88 10.89 8.49
CA VAL A 736 -20.20 10.37 8.82
C VAL A 736 -20.14 8.85 9.02
N GLU A 737 -19.43 8.13 8.16
CA GLU A 737 -19.24 6.68 8.27
C GLU A 737 -18.48 6.31 9.54
N MET A 738 -17.37 6.98 9.86
CA MET A 738 -16.61 6.79 11.08
C MET A 738 -17.48 7.01 12.33
N PHE A 739 -18.25 8.09 12.34
CA PHE A 739 -19.18 8.37 13.44
C PHE A 739 -20.25 7.28 13.56
N LEU A 740 -20.86 6.85 12.46
CA LEU A 740 -21.89 5.82 12.46
C LEU A 740 -21.34 4.46 12.91
N VAL A 741 -20.19 4.04 12.40
CA VAL A 741 -19.52 2.81 12.81
C VAL A 741 -19.21 2.85 14.31
N GLY A 742 -18.65 3.96 14.80
CA GLY A 742 -18.36 4.16 16.22
C GLY A 742 -19.61 4.12 17.09
N PHE A 743 -20.66 4.80 16.69
CA PHE A 743 -21.92 4.85 17.41
C PHE A 743 -22.63 3.49 17.42
N ILE A 744 -22.75 2.81 16.28
CA ILE A 744 -23.37 1.47 16.19
C ILE A 744 -22.58 0.47 17.03
N THR A 745 -21.27 0.51 16.95
CA THR A 745 -20.38 -0.34 17.77
C THR A 745 -20.60 -0.10 19.25
N TYR A 746 -20.68 1.16 19.68
CA TYR A 746 -20.98 1.47 21.08
C TYR A 746 -22.37 0.95 21.50
N VAL A 747 -23.39 1.10 20.66
CA VAL A 747 -24.74 0.57 20.95
C VAL A 747 -24.70 -0.95 21.13
N ALA A 748 -23.98 -1.67 20.25
CA ALA A 748 -23.80 -3.11 20.38
C ALA A 748 -23.10 -3.49 21.71
N VAL A 749 -22.05 -2.76 22.06
CA VAL A 749 -21.34 -2.93 23.35
C VAL A 749 -22.25 -2.61 24.55
N ALA A 750 -23.03 -1.53 24.45
CA ALA A 750 -23.97 -1.14 25.52
C ALA A 750 -25.00 -2.24 25.83
N LEU A 751 -25.44 -3.01 24.84
CA LEU A 751 -26.32 -4.18 25.05
C LEU A 751 -25.60 -5.29 25.84
N LEU A 752 -24.32 -5.51 25.60
CA LEU A 752 -23.52 -6.46 26.39
C LEU A 752 -23.30 -5.96 27.81
N GLU A 753 -23.10 -4.68 27.98
CA GLU A 753 -22.90 -4.02 29.28
C GLU A 753 -24.18 -4.05 30.15
N TYR A 754 -25.35 -3.91 29.53
CA TYR A 754 -26.61 -4.05 30.21
C TYR A 754 -26.75 -5.42 30.90
N ARG A 755 -26.31 -6.49 30.21
CA ARG A 755 -26.25 -7.84 30.78
C ARG A 755 -25.33 -7.92 32.00
N LYS A 756 -24.24 -7.14 32.02
CA LYS A 756 -23.31 -7.07 33.18
C LYS A 756 -23.88 -6.30 34.36
N ILE A 757 -24.56 -5.17 34.12
CA ILE A 757 -25.24 -4.43 35.20
C ILE A 757 -26.23 -5.32 35.92
N LYS A 758 -26.98 -6.18 35.20
CA LYS A 758 -27.86 -7.17 35.81
C LYS A 758 -27.11 -8.12 36.75
N LYS A 759 -25.90 -8.53 36.42
CA LYS A 759 -25.07 -9.50 37.18
C LYS A 759 -24.31 -8.87 38.34
N VAL A 760 -24.27 -7.54 38.51
CA VAL A 760 -23.64 -6.92 39.70
C VAL A 760 -24.41 -7.28 40.94
N PRO A 761 -23.80 -7.98 41.90
CA PRO A 761 -24.51 -8.43 43.11
C PRO A 761 -24.77 -7.25 44.06
N MET A 762 -25.84 -7.35 44.88
CA MET A 762 -26.20 -6.30 45.82
C MET A 762 -25.27 -6.25 47.05
N ASP A 763 -24.59 -7.35 47.35
CA ASP A 763 -23.62 -7.44 48.44
C ASP A 763 -22.27 -6.74 48.18
N GLU A 764 -22.01 -6.37 46.95
CA GLU A 764 -20.77 -5.66 46.58
C GLU A 764 -20.63 -4.31 47.31
N ALA A 765 -21.74 -3.64 47.59
CA ALA A 765 -21.74 -2.41 48.38
C ALA A 765 -21.36 -2.62 49.84
N LEU A 766 -21.65 -3.80 50.37
CA LEU A 766 -21.43 -4.14 51.80
C LEU A 766 -20.03 -4.68 52.07
N LYS A 767 -19.37 -5.26 51.09
CA LYS A 767 -18.01 -5.84 51.20
C LYS A 767 -16.87 -4.85 51.56
N ASN A 768 -17.13 -3.55 51.59
CA ASN A 768 -16.13 -2.51 51.86
C ASN A 768 -16.50 -1.62 53.07
N VAL A 769 -17.44 -2.01 53.90
CA VAL A 769 -17.88 -1.27 55.08
C VAL A 769 -17.25 -1.81 56.35
N GLU A 770 -16.54 -2.96 56.30
CA GLU A 770 -15.74 -3.51 57.40
C GLU A 770 -14.27 -3.11 57.34
#